data_94f11cab24017834c9f1000a1bcdb5d6
#
_entry.id   94f11cab24017834c9f1000a1bcdb5d6
#
_cell.length_a   1.000
_cell.length_b   1.000
_cell.length_c   1.000
_cell.angle_alpha   90.00
_cell.angle_beta   90.00
_cell.angle_gamma   90.00
#
_symmetry.space_group_name_H-M   'P 1'
#
loop_
_entity.id
_entity.type
_entity.pdbx_description
1 polymer ?
#
loop_
_entity_poly.entity_id
_entity_poly.type
_entity_poly.pdbx_seq_one_letter_code
_entity_poly.pdbx_strand_id
1 'polypeptide(L)'
;MNTWKQNLDETKQHYLDWWAHRGIVLNMWEHFQQGVQPHADIPAPPAPHNLDQQWFDPEWRADYLDWYVAHSCLKADILPVANTQLGPGSLAAILGGVFEGGEDTIWIHPDPHYTDDIHFNPEHPNYLLHKALLKACKQRAQGHYYVGMPDLMEGLDVLAAIKGTDKVLLDTVMQPEVLEHQMQQINDIYFRVFDELYDIIREDNGEMAFCYFSSWAPGKMSKLQSDISTMISQDDYRRFVQPFIREQCQRIPYTLYHLDGVGAMHHLDALLEIDELNAIQWTPGVGEPQGGSPKWYDLYRKILAGGKSIMACWVTLDELRPLLDAIGSDGVHIEMDFHTEADVDQALAIVDEYRHARNLHPADVKDDVDRQVEEIIRKVEAGNTSCTSSSSSTSISREIPSNRILVLDGAMGTMIQQYQLREEDFRNVRFANHSYDLKGCNDVLSLTAPFVVHDIHRKYLAAGADIIETNTFNAQRISMSDFGLQDYCREINLAAVQIARQCAEEYSTPEKPRFVAGSIGPTSKTFVSEEGKDKSEKFAAALREAYAEQIQALVDGGVDVLLIETIFDTQNARIAFEEAKRIAPDMPIMLSFSVSTPDGHNMLGQDIQEFIGTFQKGDLFSVGINCVSDIKAMTPLVCQLARFGTKVSIYPNAGMPDGKGRYNKTPESLVADLWPLLENHCLSIVGGCCGTTNKHISLISKVIEPVAGIFLSPLNTETQPTVVFSKEPGLSSSSSSTSPTSETSEATPEERLFQAILNGKSDDAASATKEAIALNIAPQDLINGQMIRAMSEVGQRFQDGKAFVPQLLMAGRAMKAALELLKPLLAGSASTSLGKVVIGTVKGDLHDIGKNLVASMLEGCGFEVVNIGIDVSADTFIKAVRENQPDILCMSALLTTTMGYMKEVIDALERAGIRDQVKVMVGGAPVTQGFADEIGADGYSDNANSAVTVAKQLLGKL
;
A
#
# COMPACT_ATOMS: atom_id res chain seq x y z
N MET A 1 11.37 -16.94 36.87
CA MET A 1 12.59 -16.16 36.59
C MET A 1 12.91 -15.23 37.76
N ASN A 2 14.18 -15.09 38.12
CA ASN A 2 14.66 -14.02 39.01
C ASN A 2 15.16 -12.84 38.17
N THR A 3 14.23 -12.25 37.39
CA THR A 3 14.57 -11.33 36.33
C THR A 3 15.00 -9.95 36.83
N TRP A 4 15.85 -9.27 36.06
CA TRP A 4 16.19 -7.87 36.26
C TRP A 4 15.04 -6.89 35.89
N LYS A 5 14.09 -7.33 35.08
CA LYS A 5 12.92 -6.54 34.71
C LYS A 5 11.84 -6.58 35.77
N GLN A 6 11.55 -5.42 36.38
CA GLN A 6 10.62 -5.32 37.51
C GLN A 6 9.16 -5.58 37.15
N ASN A 7 8.72 -5.12 35.95
CA ASN A 7 7.35 -5.27 35.45
C ASN A 7 7.20 -6.41 34.42
N LEU A 8 7.98 -7.50 34.55
CA LEU A 8 7.97 -8.58 33.54
C LEU A 8 6.59 -9.22 33.34
N ASP A 9 5.82 -9.43 34.43
CA ASP A 9 4.51 -10.06 34.31
C ASP A 9 3.51 -9.17 33.56
N GLU A 10 3.56 -7.86 33.74
CA GLU A 10 2.78 -6.87 32.98
C GLU A 10 3.21 -6.86 31.52
N THR A 11 4.50 -6.80 31.23
CA THR A 11 5.05 -6.90 29.89
C THR A 11 4.58 -8.17 29.17
N LYS A 12 4.65 -9.33 29.85
CA LYS A 12 4.14 -10.58 29.28
C LYS A 12 2.65 -10.52 28.97
N GLN A 13 1.85 -9.84 29.82
CA GLN A 13 0.42 -9.67 29.53
C GLN A 13 0.19 -8.81 28.29
N HIS A 14 0.97 -7.74 28.08
CA HIS A 14 0.90 -6.93 26.86
C HIS A 14 1.24 -7.75 25.60
N TYR A 15 2.26 -8.62 25.66
CA TYR A 15 2.57 -9.54 24.57
C TYR A 15 1.46 -10.58 24.34
N LEU A 16 0.87 -11.16 25.40
CA LEU A 16 -0.26 -12.08 25.26
C LEU A 16 -1.47 -11.40 24.59
N ASP A 17 -1.76 -10.16 24.98
CA ASP A 17 -2.82 -9.39 24.38
C ASP A 17 -2.50 -9.10 22.90
N TRP A 18 -1.26 -8.70 22.58
CA TRP A 18 -0.84 -8.46 21.21
C TRP A 18 -0.93 -9.71 20.32
N TRP A 19 -0.46 -10.87 20.81
CA TRP A 19 -0.63 -12.14 20.11
C TRP A 19 -2.11 -12.52 19.90
N ALA A 20 -2.98 -12.05 20.76
CA ALA A 20 -4.44 -12.21 20.64
C ALA A 20 -5.12 -11.06 19.87
N HIS A 21 -4.37 -10.28 19.10
CA HIS A 21 -4.82 -9.13 18.31
C HIS A 21 -5.47 -8.03 19.15
N ARG A 22 -4.96 -7.80 20.35
CA ARG A 22 -5.44 -6.80 21.31
C ARG A 22 -4.27 -6.04 21.90
N GLY A 23 -4.53 -4.82 22.41
CA GLY A 23 -3.58 -4.04 23.19
C GLY A 23 -2.34 -3.59 22.44
N ILE A 24 -1.49 -2.86 23.18
CA ILE A 24 -0.28 -2.23 22.68
C ILE A 24 0.94 -2.80 23.40
N VAL A 25 1.98 -3.16 22.65
CA VAL A 25 3.34 -3.38 23.14
C VAL A 25 4.19 -2.16 22.79
N LEU A 26 4.95 -1.63 23.73
CA LEU A 26 5.91 -0.54 23.54
C LEU A 26 7.32 -1.04 23.82
N ASN A 27 8.10 -1.22 22.77
CA ASN A 27 9.42 -1.84 22.83
C ASN A 27 10.46 -0.98 22.08
N MET A 28 11.71 -1.41 22.06
CA MET A 28 12.78 -0.83 21.24
C MET A 28 13.62 -1.92 20.60
N TRP A 29 14.21 -1.58 19.46
CA TRP A 29 15.03 -2.49 18.68
C TRP A 29 16.40 -2.74 19.33
N GLU A 30 17.17 -1.68 19.54
CA GLU A 30 18.48 -1.75 20.18
C GLU A 30 18.46 -1.05 21.54
N HIS A 31 18.91 -1.76 22.57
CA HIS A 31 18.87 -1.24 23.93
C HIS A 31 19.98 -0.18 24.14
N PHE A 32 19.66 0.94 24.76
CA PHE A 32 20.67 1.92 25.18
C PHE A 32 21.11 1.66 26.63
N GLN A 33 22.36 2.00 26.95
CA GLN A 33 22.98 1.88 28.27
C GLN A 33 23.29 3.23 28.91
N GLN A 34 23.40 4.29 28.11
CA GLN A 34 23.82 5.62 28.59
C GLN A 34 22.82 6.18 29.61
N GLY A 35 23.31 6.44 30.83
CA GLY A 35 22.49 6.98 31.92
C GLY A 35 21.66 5.96 32.69
N VAL A 36 21.68 4.68 32.28
CA VAL A 36 20.98 3.58 32.93
C VAL A 36 21.75 3.11 34.16
N GLN A 37 21.05 2.86 35.28
CA GLN A 37 21.67 2.21 36.45
C GLN A 37 21.79 0.71 36.18
N PRO A 38 22.99 0.12 36.29
CA PRO A 38 23.17 -1.32 36.06
C PRO A 38 22.30 -2.19 36.98
N HIS A 39 21.72 -3.23 36.41
CA HIS A 39 20.93 -4.23 37.16
C HIS A 39 21.82 -5.18 37.96
N ALA A 40 23.09 -5.34 37.57
CA ALA A 40 24.10 -6.14 38.25
C ALA A 40 25.51 -5.53 37.99
N ASP A 41 26.43 -5.79 38.92
CA ASP A 41 27.84 -5.37 38.79
C ASP A 41 28.62 -6.38 37.94
N ILE A 42 28.35 -6.37 36.64
CA ILE A 42 29.00 -7.21 35.61
C ILE A 42 30.00 -6.33 34.84
N PRO A 43 31.30 -6.65 34.85
CA PRO A 43 32.30 -5.86 34.13
C PRO A 43 32.18 -6.09 32.62
N ALA A 44 32.44 -5.03 31.84
CA ALA A 44 32.58 -5.17 30.41
C ALA A 44 33.74 -6.13 30.07
N PRO A 45 33.58 -7.04 29.11
CA PRO A 45 34.68 -7.85 28.64
C PRO A 45 35.77 -6.98 27.98
N PRO A 46 37.05 -7.43 27.92
CA PRO A 46 38.06 -6.71 27.19
C PRO A 46 37.66 -6.57 25.72
N ALA A 47 38.15 -5.48 25.07
CA ALA A 47 37.92 -5.30 23.63
C ALA A 47 38.40 -6.53 22.85
N PRO A 48 37.65 -6.94 21.79
CA PRO A 48 38.01 -8.09 20.99
C PRO A 48 39.32 -7.82 20.21
N HIS A 49 40.14 -8.83 20.02
CA HIS A 49 41.41 -8.69 19.32
C HIS A 49 41.26 -8.54 17.79
N ASN A 50 40.17 -9.07 17.26
CA ASN A 50 39.80 -9.03 15.83
C ASN A 50 38.30 -9.33 15.66
N LEU A 51 37.80 -9.24 14.45
CA LEU A 51 36.40 -9.53 14.10
C LEU A 51 36.01 -10.99 14.35
N ASP A 52 36.93 -11.93 14.16
CA ASP A 52 36.64 -13.35 14.45
C ASP A 52 36.32 -13.58 15.93
N GLN A 53 37.07 -12.94 16.86
CA GLN A 53 36.74 -13.03 18.26
C GLN A 53 35.41 -12.32 18.59
N GLN A 54 35.21 -11.16 17.98
CA GLN A 54 33.97 -10.40 18.17
C GLN A 54 32.73 -11.20 17.80
N TRP A 55 32.78 -11.91 16.67
CA TRP A 55 31.61 -12.58 16.12
C TRP A 55 31.56 -14.10 16.42
N PHE A 56 32.69 -14.79 16.44
CA PHE A 56 32.75 -16.24 16.43
C PHE A 56 33.37 -16.89 17.68
N ASP A 57 33.71 -16.10 18.71
CA ASP A 57 34.10 -16.63 20.02
C ASP A 57 32.88 -16.70 20.96
N PRO A 58 32.29 -17.88 21.23
CA PRO A 58 31.07 -18.00 22.01
C PRO A 58 31.21 -17.51 23.46
N GLU A 59 32.39 -17.64 24.05
CA GLU A 59 32.63 -17.25 25.45
C GLU A 59 32.73 -15.73 25.56
N TRP A 60 33.53 -15.09 24.67
CA TRP A 60 33.66 -13.65 24.66
C TRP A 60 32.33 -12.97 24.38
N ARG A 61 31.58 -13.51 23.39
CA ARG A 61 30.30 -12.96 22.99
C ARG A 61 29.25 -13.13 24.09
N ALA A 62 29.23 -14.25 24.79
CA ALA A 62 28.34 -14.44 25.92
C ALA A 62 28.65 -13.51 27.09
N ASP A 63 29.94 -13.24 27.41
CA ASP A 63 30.35 -12.24 28.40
C ASP A 63 29.91 -10.83 27.99
N TYR A 64 30.04 -10.48 26.72
CA TYR A 64 29.57 -9.20 26.18
C TYR A 64 28.05 -9.04 26.31
N LEU A 65 27.30 -10.06 25.94
CA LEU A 65 25.83 -10.02 25.98
C LEU A 65 25.31 -9.98 27.44
N ASP A 66 25.97 -10.68 28.37
CA ASP A 66 25.64 -10.62 29.79
C ASP A 66 25.83 -9.19 30.33
N TRP A 67 27.00 -8.58 30.06
CA TRP A 67 27.27 -7.19 30.37
C TRP A 67 26.27 -6.24 29.72
N TYR A 68 25.99 -6.42 28.44
CA TYR A 68 25.11 -5.56 27.66
C TYR A 68 23.71 -5.52 28.28
N VAL A 69 23.11 -6.70 28.52
CA VAL A 69 21.73 -6.76 29.08
C VAL A 69 21.70 -6.21 30.52
N ALA A 70 22.75 -6.49 31.33
CA ALA A 70 22.82 -5.99 32.70
C ALA A 70 22.87 -4.47 32.80
N HIS A 71 23.30 -3.78 31.73
CA HIS A 71 23.43 -2.32 31.68
C HIS A 71 22.36 -1.65 30.81
N SER A 72 21.45 -2.40 30.20
CA SER A 72 20.41 -1.92 29.28
C SER A 72 19.19 -1.34 30.02
N CYS A 73 18.52 -0.39 29.39
CA CYS A 73 17.20 0.07 29.84
C CYS A 73 16.16 -1.04 29.68
N LEU A 74 15.38 -1.31 30.74
CA LEU A 74 14.33 -2.34 30.78
C LEU A 74 12.96 -1.76 31.17
N LYS A 75 12.72 -0.47 30.92
CA LYS A 75 11.42 0.18 31.15
C LYS A 75 10.40 -0.24 30.08
N ALA A 76 9.15 0.21 30.21
CA ALA A 76 8.04 -0.13 29.34
C ALA A 76 7.95 -1.64 29.09
N ASP A 77 7.81 -2.09 27.84
CA ASP A 77 7.81 -3.51 27.47
C ASP A 77 9.17 -4.00 26.93
N ILE A 78 10.23 -3.20 27.12
CA ILE A 78 11.59 -3.55 26.72
C ILE A 78 12.06 -4.76 27.50
N LEU A 79 12.28 -5.87 26.81
CA LEU A 79 12.61 -7.16 27.40
C LEU A 79 14.12 -7.34 27.57
N PRO A 80 14.58 -7.98 28.68
CA PRO A 80 15.97 -8.37 28.83
C PRO A 80 16.27 -9.58 27.94
N VAL A 81 16.76 -9.36 26.74
CA VAL A 81 17.07 -10.42 25.76
C VAL A 81 18.52 -10.32 25.32
N ALA A 82 19.26 -11.40 25.43
CA ALA A 82 20.59 -11.50 24.82
C ALA A 82 20.45 -11.72 23.31
N ASN A 83 20.99 -10.81 22.49
CA ASN A 83 20.98 -10.88 21.05
C ASN A 83 22.06 -11.85 20.55
N THR A 84 21.70 -13.10 20.35
CA THR A 84 22.58 -14.20 19.96
C THR A 84 22.81 -14.33 18.45
N GLN A 85 22.37 -13.37 17.67
CA GLN A 85 22.44 -13.40 16.22
C GLN A 85 23.87 -13.44 15.69
N LEU A 86 24.11 -14.30 14.71
CA LEU A 86 25.34 -14.36 13.91
C LEU A 86 25.04 -13.95 12.46
N GLY A 87 24.53 -12.72 12.28
CA GLY A 87 24.04 -12.20 11.00
C GLY A 87 22.67 -12.75 10.59
N PRO A 88 21.98 -12.12 9.63
CA PRO A 88 20.77 -12.66 9.05
C PRO A 88 21.09 -13.94 8.26
N GLY A 89 20.26 -14.98 8.39
CA GLY A 89 20.41 -16.20 7.62
C GLY A 89 21.28 -17.26 8.24
N SER A 90 21.26 -17.42 9.56
CA SER A 90 21.99 -18.45 10.27
C SER A 90 21.81 -19.86 9.68
N LEU A 91 20.61 -20.21 9.16
CA LEU A 91 20.38 -21.52 8.54
C LEU A 91 21.18 -21.70 7.23
N ALA A 92 21.34 -20.66 6.43
CA ALA A 92 22.17 -20.72 5.23
C ALA A 92 23.64 -21.05 5.57
N ALA A 93 24.18 -20.44 6.62
CA ALA A 93 25.53 -20.74 7.10
C ALA A 93 25.66 -22.16 7.68
N ILE A 94 24.63 -22.66 8.34
CA ILE A 94 24.54 -24.03 8.85
C ILE A 94 24.51 -25.04 7.70
N LEU A 95 23.95 -24.67 6.55
CA LEU A 95 23.84 -25.51 5.35
C LEU A 95 25.04 -25.41 4.40
N GLY A 96 26.06 -24.62 4.73
CA GLY A 96 27.33 -24.57 3.98
C GLY A 96 27.70 -23.17 3.48
N GLY A 97 26.87 -22.17 3.69
CA GLY A 97 27.23 -20.78 3.40
C GLY A 97 28.44 -20.33 4.23
N VAL A 98 29.26 -19.48 3.64
CA VAL A 98 30.53 -19.04 4.24
C VAL A 98 30.32 -17.72 4.98
N PHE A 99 30.62 -17.69 6.27
CA PHE A 99 30.61 -16.48 7.09
C PHE A 99 31.79 -15.57 6.78
N GLU A 100 31.51 -14.28 6.69
CA GLU A 100 32.48 -13.21 6.68
C GLU A 100 32.06 -12.12 7.68
N GLY A 101 32.86 -11.88 8.71
CA GLY A 101 32.59 -10.86 9.72
C GLY A 101 32.97 -9.46 9.23
N GLY A 102 32.01 -8.55 9.19
CA GLY A 102 32.19 -7.12 9.02
C GLY A 102 32.30 -6.38 10.34
N GLU A 103 32.47 -5.06 10.31
CA GLU A 103 32.53 -4.21 11.53
C GLU A 103 31.17 -4.25 12.28
N ASP A 104 30.05 -4.11 11.55
CA ASP A 104 28.71 -3.97 12.13
C ASP A 104 27.80 -5.18 11.88
N THR A 105 28.17 -6.11 10.99
CA THR A 105 27.34 -7.24 10.63
C THR A 105 28.16 -8.44 10.13
N ILE A 106 27.50 -9.57 9.92
CA ILE A 106 28.11 -10.77 9.30
C ILE A 106 27.45 -10.98 7.94
N TRP A 107 28.28 -11.27 6.94
CA TRP A 107 27.83 -11.62 5.61
C TRP A 107 27.87 -13.12 5.40
N ILE A 108 26.97 -13.63 4.54
CA ILE A 108 26.93 -15.04 4.16
C ILE A 108 27.10 -15.12 2.64
N HIS A 109 28.17 -15.78 2.22
CA HIS A 109 28.47 -15.99 0.81
C HIS A 109 28.02 -17.37 0.35
N PRO A 110 27.71 -17.53 -0.95
CA PRO A 110 27.33 -18.83 -1.51
C PRO A 110 28.34 -19.93 -1.22
N ASP A 111 27.84 -21.15 -0.96
CA ASP A 111 28.66 -22.32 -0.78
C ASP A 111 29.45 -22.64 -2.08
N PRO A 112 30.80 -22.61 -2.08
CA PRO A 112 31.59 -22.96 -3.27
C PRO A 112 31.44 -24.43 -3.67
N HIS A 113 30.89 -25.26 -2.79
CA HIS A 113 30.65 -26.70 -3.01
C HIS A 113 29.17 -27.06 -3.09
N TYR A 114 28.31 -26.06 -3.31
CA TYR A 114 26.87 -26.24 -3.41
C TYR A 114 26.49 -27.37 -4.36
N THR A 115 25.55 -28.19 -3.95
CA THR A 115 24.89 -29.23 -4.76
C THR A 115 23.39 -29.07 -4.67
N ASP A 116 22.65 -29.54 -5.69
CA ASP A 116 21.19 -29.45 -5.72
C ASP A 116 20.48 -30.34 -4.69
N ASP A 117 21.21 -31.22 -4.00
CA ASP A 117 20.73 -32.09 -2.93
C ASP A 117 21.20 -31.51 -1.58
N ILE A 118 20.26 -30.91 -0.84
CA ILE A 118 20.54 -30.16 0.39
C ILE A 118 20.48 -31.09 1.60
N HIS A 119 21.58 -31.18 2.31
CA HIS A 119 21.71 -32.05 3.48
C HIS A 119 22.14 -31.31 4.75
N PHE A 120 21.49 -31.63 5.86
CA PHE A 120 21.90 -31.14 7.17
C PHE A 120 23.04 -32.00 7.76
N ASN A 121 24.16 -31.36 8.06
CA ASN A 121 25.27 -31.96 8.79
C ASN A 121 25.27 -31.47 10.27
N PRO A 122 24.91 -32.32 11.25
CA PRO A 122 24.90 -31.92 12.67
C PRO A 122 26.29 -31.63 13.25
N GLU A 123 27.36 -32.03 12.57
CA GLU A 123 28.74 -31.73 12.95
C GLU A 123 29.32 -30.51 12.21
N HIS A 124 28.48 -29.76 11.45
CA HIS A 124 28.93 -28.57 10.76
C HIS A 124 29.44 -27.51 11.74
N PRO A 125 30.63 -26.90 11.52
CA PRO A 125 31.22 -25.95 12.47
C PRO A 125 30.29 -24.80 12.84
N ASN A 126 29.57 -24.21 11.88
CA ASN A 126 28.65 -23.12 12.13
C ASN A 126 27.45 -23.52 12.99
N TYR A 127 26.96 -24.76 12.84
CA TYR A 127 25.89 -25.27 13.70
C TYR A 127 26.38 -25.48 15.13
N LEU A 128 27.59 -26.06 15.28
CA LEU A 128 28.18 -26.22 16.60
C LEU A 128 28.49 -24.89 17.28
N LEU A 129 28.89 -23.87 16.51
CA LEU A 129 29.10 -22.50 16.98
C LEU A 129 27.82 -21.89 17.57
N HIS A 130 26.69 -21.97 16.84
CA HIS A 130 25.41 -21.52 17.37
C HIS A 130 25.04 -22.20 18.68
N LYS A 131 25.16 -23.53 18.73
CA LYS A 131 24.86 -24.30 19.97
C LYS A 131 25.80 -23.92 21.12
N ALA A 132 27.06 -23.64 20.86
CA ALA A 132 28.03 -23.23 21.86
C ALA A 132 27.68 -21.84 22.42
N LEU A 133 27.38 -20.88 21.55
CA LEU A 133 26.98 -19.53 21.94
C LEU A 133 25.71 -19.54 22.80
N LEU A 134 24.65 -20.22 22.35
CA LEU A 134 23.40 -20.31 23.10
C LEU A 134 23.58 -20.92 24.48
N LYS A 135 24.39 -22.01 24.61
CA LYS A 135 24.69 -22.63 25.88
C LYS A 135 25.50 -21.71 26.79
N ALA A 136 26.51 -21.01 26.26
CA ALA A 136 27.28 -20.05 27.02
C ALA A 136 26.43 -18.89 27.53
N CYS A 137 25.55 -18.33 26.71
CA CYS A 137 24.57 -17.32 27.12
C CYS A 137 23.60 -17.85 28.19
N LYS A 138 23.06 -19.08 28.02
CA LYS A 138 22.13 -19.68 29.00
C LYS A 138 22.76 -19.91 30.36
N GLN A 139 24.04 -20.26 30.40
CA GLN A 139 24.80 -20.40 31.65
C GLN A 139 24.96 -19.07 32.39
N ARG A 140 25.18 -17.96 31.67
CA ARG A 140 25.32 -16.62 32.24
C ARG A 140 23.96 -16.04 32.65
N ALA A 141 22.94 -16.24 31.85
CA ALA A 141 21.60 -15.70 32.09
C ALA A 141 21.02 -16.04 33.44
N GLN A 142 21.21 -17.27 33.98
CA GLN A 142 20.76 -17.75 35.31
C GLN A 142 19.30 -17.34 35.67
N GLY A 143 18.46 -17.14 34.66
CA GLY A 143 17.08 -16.67 34.80
C GLY A 143 16.90 -15.18 34.99
N HIS A 144 17.94 -14.37 34.83
CA HIS A 144 17.84 -12.90 34.87
C HIS A 144 17.32 -12.28 33.59
N TYR A 145 17.65 -12.91 32.44
CA TYR A 145 17.25 -12.47 31.10
C TYR A 145 17.02 -13.68 30.18
N TYR A 146 16.36 -13.44 29.06
CA TYR A 146 16.14 -14.44 28.01
C TYR A 146 17.37 -14.56 27.10
N VAL A 147 17.67 -15.79 26.67
CA VAL A 147 18.57 -16.02 25.54
C VAL A 147 17.72 -16.02 24.27
N GLY A 148 17.92 -15.05 23.40
CA GLY A 148 17.11 -14.92 22.18
C GLY A 148 17.38 -16.05 21.20
N MET A 149 16.35 -16.53 20.48
CA MET A 149 16.48 -17.40 19.33
C MET A 149 17.17 -16.61 18.20
N PRO A 150 18.27 -17.12 17.61
CA PRO A 150 18.89 -16.48 16.45
C PRO A 150 17.95 -16.51 15.25
N ASP A 151 18.13 -15.54 14.34
CA ASP A 151 17.40 -15.48 13.10
C ASP A 151 17.89 -16.55 12.12
N LEU A 152 17.10 -17.60 11.96
CA LEU A 152 17.46 -18.69 11.07
C LEU A 152 17.26 -18.32 9.61
N MET A 153 16.31 -17.42 9.30
CA MET A 153 15.73 -17.28 7.97
C MET A 153 15.24 -18.62 7.42
N GLU A 154 14.51 -18.61 6.35
CA GLU A 154 13.98 -19.83 5.77
C GLU A 154 13.87 -19.77 4.25
N GLY A 155 13.58 -20.93 3.69
CA GLY A 155 13.07 -21.09 2.34
C GLY A 155 13.96 -20.48 1.27
N LEU A 156 13.34 -19.56 0.53
CA LEU A 156 13.91 -19.00 -0.69
C LEU A 156 15.16 -18.13 -0.41
N ASP A 157 15.20 -17.44 0.72
CA ASP A 157 16.33 -16.61 1.12
C ASP A 157 17.55 -17.44 1.51
N VAL A 158 17.33 -18.56 2.22
CA VAL A 158 18.39 -19.53 2.51
C VAL A 158 18.98 -20.09 1.21
N LEU A 159 18.10 -20.46 0.28
CA LEU A 159 18.54 -21.01 -1.01
C LEU A 159 19.33 -19.96 -1.82
N ALA A 160 18.87 -18.71 -1.81
CA ALA A 160 19.59 -17.60 -2.46
C ALA A 160 20.97 -17.37 -1.85
N ALA A 161 21.08 -17.46 -0.52
CA ALA A 161 22.35 -17.27 0.17
C ALA A 161 23.36 -18.38 -0.12
N ILE A 162 22.94 -19.66 -0.29
CA ILE A 162 23.86 -20.78 -0.55
C ILE A 162 24.09 -21.06 -2.03
N LYS A 163 23.12 -20.80 -2.90
CA LYS A 163 23.16 -21.11 -4.36
C LYS A 163 23.48 -19.88 -5.22
N GLY A 164 23.11 -18.71 -4.74
CA GLY A 164 23.18 -17.43 -5.45
C GLY A 164 21.81 -17.01 -6.01
N THR A 165 21.45 -15.75 -5.77
CA THR A 165 20.15 -15.14 -6.07
C THR A 165 19.73 -15.32 -7.53
N ASP A 166 20.62 -15.01 -8.50
CA ASP A 166 20.31 -15.11 -9.93
C ASP A 166 19.91 -16.54 -10.34
N LYS A 167 20.55 -17.55 -9.76
CA LYS A 167 20.23 -18.94 -10.05
C LYS A 167 18.86 -19.34 -9.51
N VAL A 168 18.54 -18.92 -8.29
CA VAL A 168 17.25 -19.20 -7.66
C VAL A 168 16.12 -18.54 -8.44
N LEU A 169 16.28 -17.28 -8.85
CA LEU A 169 15.30 -16.57 -9.67
C LEU A 169 15.09 -17.24 -11.04
N LEU A 170 16.14 -17.75 -11.66
CA LEU A 170 16.02 -18.51 -12.91
C LEU A 170 15.32 -19.86 -12.71
N ASP A 171 15.54 -20.51 -11.58
CA ASP A 171 14.94 -21.82 -11.29
C ASP A 171 13.43 -21.74 -11.11
N THR A 172 12.86 -20.60 -10.71
CA THR A 172 11.39 -20.41 -10.69
C THR A 172 10.74 -20.71 -12.04
N VAL A 173 11.47 -20.49 -13.14
CA VAL A 173 11.01 -20.69 -14.52
C VAL A 173 11.60 -21.94 -15.16
N MET A 174 12.91 -22.21 -14.94
CA MET A 174 13.63 -23.26 -15.67
C MET A 174 13.54 -24.62 -14.99
N GLN A 175 13.51 -24.67 -13.66
CA GLN A 175 13.54 -25.91 -12.87
C GLN A 175 12.59 -25.84 -11.67
N PRO A 176 11.30 -25.48 -11.87
CA PRO A 176 10.38 -25.23 -10.77
C PRO A 176 10.21 -26.42 -9.82
N GLU A 177 10.21 -27.66 -10.34
CA GLU A 177 10.08 -28.86 -9.52
C GLU A 177 11.33 -29.12 -8.65
N VAL A 178 12.52 -28.81 -9.18
CA VAL A 178 13.76 -28.88 -8.40
C VAL A 178 13.74 -27.84 -7.28
N LEU A 179 13.30 -26.62 -7.60
CA LEU A 179 13.15 -25.55 -6.62
C LEU A 179 12.17 -25.93 -5.50
N GLU A 180 11.00 -26.45 -5.84
CA GLU A 180 10.01 -26.92 -4.85
C GLU A 180 10.60 -28.02 -3.95
N HIS A 181 11.35 -28.95 -4.52
CA HIS A 181 12.01 -30.01 -3.75
C HIS A 181 13.05 -29.45 -2.78
N GLN A 182 13.88 -28.51 -3.23
CA GLN A 182 14.88 -27.85 -2.40
C GLN A 182 14.24 -27.03 -1.27
N MET A 183 13.15 -26.32 -1.56
CA MET A 183 12.36 -25.62 -0.55
C MET A 183 11.82 -26.55 0.53
N GLN A 184 11.32 -27.72 0.15
CA GLN A 184 10.88 -28.74 1.12
C GLN A 184 12.03 -29.26 1.98
N GLN A 185 13.20 -29.54 1.37
CA GLN A 185 14.38 -30.00 2.13
C GLN A 185 14.81 -28.95 3.17
N ILE A 186 14.87 -27.67 2.77
CA ILE A 186 15.21 -26.56 3.68
C ILE A 186 14.18 -26.46 4.81
N ASN A 187 12.88 -26.53 4.50
CA ASN A 187 11.82 -26.44 5.50
C ASN A 187 11.86 -27.57 6.53
N ASP A 188 12.14 -28.80 6.08
CA ASP A 188 12.32 -29.95 6.99
C ASP A 188 13.54 -29.78 7.91
N ILE A 189 14.64 -29.26 7.37
CA ILE A 189 15.86 -28.98 8.14
C ILE A 189 15.60 -27.81 9.12
N TYR A 190 14.89 -26.77 8.67
CA TYR A 190 14.51 -25.63 9.51
C TYR A 190 13.86 -26.09 10.81
N PHE A 191 12.83 -26.92 10.76
CA PHE A 191 12.15 -27.40 11.96
C PHE A 191 13.07 -28.19 12.88
N ARG A 192 13.93 -29.01 12.31
CA ARG A 192 14.89 -29.78 13.10
C ARG A 192 15.89 -28.86 13.83
N VAL A 193 16.47 -27.91 13.12
CA VAL A 193 17.43 -26.94 13.70
C VAL A 193 16.74 -26.09 14.75
N PHE A 194 15.55 -25.54 14.40
CA PHE A 194 14.74 -24.73 15.30
C PHE A 194 14.44 -25.47 16.61
N ASP A 195 13.99 -26.71 16.55
CA ASP A 195 13.62 -27.49 17.73
C ASP A 195 14.85 -27.78 18.63
N GLU A 196 15.98 -28.11 18.02
CA GLU A 196 17.23 -28.35 18.79
C GLU A 196 17.76 -27.06 19.47
N LEU A 197 17.66 -25.89 18.81
CA LEU A 197 18.07 -24.61 19.39
C LEU A 197 17.05 -24.11 20.44
N TYR A 198 15.75 -24.28 20.19
CA TYR A 198 14.71 -23.98 21.16
C TYR A 198 14.90 -24.73 22.48
N ASP A 199 15.23 -26.02 22.44
CA ASP A 199 15.49 -26.82 23.65
C ASP A 199 16.68 -26.32 24.46
N ILE A 200 17.60 -25.56 23.88
CA ILE A 200 18.72 -24.93 24.59
C ILE A 200 18.27 -23.66 25.31
N ILE A 201 17.46 -22.83 24.64
CA ILE A 201 17.17 -21.46 25.10
C ILE A 201 15.89 -21.33 25.92
N ARG A 202 14.89 -22.17 25.68
CA ARG A 202 13.58 -22.08 26.34
C ARG A 202 13.69 -22.08 27.88
N GLU A 203 12.74 -21.46 28.52
CA GLU A 203 12.58 -21.54 29.98
C GLU A 203 11.85 -22.82 30.37
N ASP A 204 11.84 -23.14 31.68
CA ASP A 204 11.24 -24.37 32.19
C ASP A 204 9.75 -24.52 31.87
N ASN A 205 9.03 -23.39 31.74
CA ASN A 205 7.61 -23.34 31.35
C ASN A 205 7.37 -23.32 29.84
N GLY A 206 8.44 -23.37 29.02
CA GLY A 206 8.37 -23.41 27.56
C GLY A 206 8.38 -22.05 26.89
N GLU A 207 8.36 -20.95 27.62
CA GLU A 207 8.45 -19.60 27.03
C GLU A 207 9.82 -19.33 26.41
N MET A 208 9.87 -18.44 25.44
CA MET A 208 11.09 -18.03 24.74
C MET A 208 11.05 -16.57 24.29
N ALA A 209 12.21 -16.06 23.88
CA ALA A 209 12.32 -14.78 23.19
C ALA A 209 13.06 -14.92 21.86
N PHE A 210 12.78 -14.04 20.93
CA PHE A 210 13.49 -13.86 19.66
C PHE A 210 14.51 -12.73 19.79
N CYS A 211 15.71 -12.92 19.26
CA CYS A 211 16.83 -12.04 19.56
C CYS A 211 16.75 -10.66 18.86
N TYR A 212 16.23 -10.61 17.66
CA TYR A 212 16.37 -9.42 16.79
C TYR A 212 15.39 -8.30 17.16
N PHE A 213 14.12 -8.62 17.37
CA PHE A 213 13.11 -7.64 17.82
C PHE A 213 12.85 -7.69 19.33
N SER A 214 13.68 -8.36 20.08
CA SER A 214 13.49 -8.60 21.52
C SER A 214 12.05 -9.02 21.90
N SER A 215 11.38 -9.77 21.01
CA SER A 215 10.01 -10.21 21.19
C SER A 215 9.90 -11.48 22.01
N TRP A 216 8.78 -11.67 22.71
CA TRP A 216 8.53 -12.79 23.60
C TRP A 216 7.24 -13.54 23.25
N ALA A 217 7.23 -14.86 23.51
CA ALA A 217 6.03 -15.67 23.46
C ALA A 217 6.00 -16.73 24.58
N PRO A 218 4.80 -17.19 25.00
CA PRO A 218 4.67 -18.21 26.04
C PRO A 218 5.00 -19.62 25.55
N GLY A 219 5.44 -19.77 24.31
CA GLY A 219 5.81 -21.02 23.64
C GLY A 219 6.72 -20.75 22.46
N LYS A 220 6.83 -21.71 21.54
CA LYS A 220 7.62 -21.56 20.31
C LYS A 220 7.14 -20.37 19.50
N MET A 221 8.07 -19.47 19.14
CA MET A 221 7.82 -18.37 18.24
C MET A 221 8.90 -18.28 17.16
N SER A 222 8.56 -17.77 16.00
CA SER A 222 9.50 -17.50 14.91
C SER A 222 9.18 -16.22 14.17
N LYS A 223 10.22 -15.53 13.73
CA LYS A 223 10.16 -14.51 12.70
C LYS A 223 10.33 -15.20 11.35
N LEU A 224 9.41 -14.95 10.44
CA LEU A 224 9.37 -15.49 9.08
C LEU A 224 9.62 -14.38 8.08
N GLN A 225 10.24 -14.66 6.93
CA GLN A 225 10.51 -13.69 5.87
C GLN A 225 10.73 -14.35 4.51
N SER A 226 10.74 -13.56 3.46
CA SER A 226 11.29 -13.91 2.15
C SER A 226 11.63 -12.65 1.37
N ASP A 227 12.84 -12.12 1.55
CA ASP A 227 13.25 -10.83 0.98
C ASP A 227 13.45 -10.93 -0.54
N ILE A 228 13.99 -12.06 -1.03
CA ILE A 228 14.11 -12.32 -2.46
C ILE A 228 12.74 -12.34 -3.17
N SER A 229 11.65 -12.55 -2.44
CA SER A 229 10.32 -12.59 -3.02
C SER A 229 9.89 -11.25 -3.64
N THR A 230 10.52 -10.14 -3.28
CA THR A 230 10.31 -8.83 -3.92
C THR A 230 10.52 -8.85 -5.44
N MET A 231 11.25 -9.84 -5.95
CA MET A 231 11.66 -10.00 -7.36
C MET A 231 10.83 -11.00 -8.14
N ILE A 232 9.89 -11.69 -7.51
CA ILE A 232 9.03 -12.71 -8.14
C ILE A 232 7.57 -12.27 -8.16
N SER A 233 6.77 -12.90 -9.02
CA SER A 233 5.33 -12.61 -9.12
C SER A 233 4.54 -13.12 -7.91
N GLN A 234 3.31 -12.62 -7.75
CA GLN A 234 2.39 -13.13 -6.73
C GLN A 234 2.07 -14.63 -6.92
N ASP A 235 2.01 -15.08 -8.16
CA ASP A 235 1.75 -16.49 -8.47
C ASP A 235 2.94 -17.37 -8.09
N ASP A 236 4.17 -16.90 -8.36
CA ASP A 236 5.41 -17.58 -7.93
C ASP A 236 5.52 -17.59 -6.40
N TYR A 237 5.16 -16.48 -5.72
CA TYR A 237 5.11 -16.44 -4.26
C TYR A 237 4.13 -17.48 -3.69
N ARG A 238 2.91 -17.57 -4.24
CA ARG A 238 1.93 -18.58 -3.81
C ARG A 238 2.37 -20.01 -4.11
N ARG A 239 3.23 -20.20 -5.09
CA ARG A 239 3.77 -21.50 -5.45
C ARG A 239 4.98 -21.91 -4.61
N PHE A 240 5.97 -21.02 -4.48
CA PHE A 240 7.28 -21.36 -3.94
C PHE A 240 7.53 -20.90 -2.51
N VAL A 241 6.74 -19.95 -1.98
CA VAL A 241 6.98 -19.35 -0.65
C VAL A 241 5.80 -19.61 0.30
N GLN A 242 4.59 -19.21 -0.07
CA GLN A 242 3.41 -19.26 0.80
C GLN A 242 3.13 -20.65 1.40
N PRO A 243 3.28 -21.80 0.69
CA PRO A 243 3.02 -23.11 1.27
C PRO A 243 3.93 -23.44 2.46
N PHE A 244 5.19 -23.05 2.39
CA PHE A 244 6.19 -23.29 3.44
C PHE A 244 5.99 -22.36 4.63
N ILE A 245 5.70 -21.07 4.40
CA ILE A 245 5.31 -20.12 5.46
C ILE A 245 4.06 -20.64 6.18
N ARG A 246 3.06 -21.12 5.46
CA ARG A 246 1.84 -21.71 6.04
C ARG A 246 2.17 -22.93 6.91
N GLU A 247 3.02 -23.84 6.45
CA GLU A 247 3.43 -25.00 7.25
C GLU A 247 4.16 -24.57 8.53
N GLN A 248 5.01 -23.55 8.45
CA GLN A 248 5.71 -23.00 9.61
C GLN A 248 4.72 -22.41 10.61
N CYS A 249 3.73 -21.63 10.14
CA CYS A 249 2.66 -21.09 10.99
C CYS A 249 1.81 -22.18 11.66
N GLN A 250 1.58 -23.31 10.98
CA GLN A 250 0.83 -24.45 11.54
C GLN A 250 1.60 -25.19 12.63
N ARG A 251 2.94 -25.20 12.58
CA ARG A 251 3.79 -25.95 13.51
C ARG A 251 4.35 -25.08 14.65
N ILE A 252 4.42 -23.75 14.43
CA ILE A 252 4.92 -22.77 15.40
C ILE A 252 3.77 -21.85 15.78
N PRO A 253 3.29 -21.88 17.03
CA PRO A 253 2.04 -21.22 17.42
C PRO A 253 2.10 -19.70 17.44
N TYR A 254 3.29 -19.10 17.51
CA TYR A 254 3.48 -17.63 17.50
C TYR A 254 4.41 -17.24 16.37
N THR A 255 3.86 -16.61 15.33
CA THR A 255 4.61 -16.26 14.12
C THR A 255 4.46 -14.80 13.76
N LEU A 256 5.59 -14.17 13.44
CA LEU A 256 5.72 -12.79 13.00
C LEU A 256 6.37 -12.78 11.62
N TYR A 257 5.67 -12.31 10.60
CA TYR A 257 6.25 -12.19 9.27
C TYR A 257 6.92 -10.82 9.09
N HIS A 258 8.20 -10.83 8.74
CA HIS A 258 8.98 -9.65 8.38
C HIS A 258 8.69 -9.29 6.91
N LEU A 259 7.95 -8.18 6.71
CA LEU A 259 7.63 -7.62 5.40
C LEU A 259 8.59 -6.46 5.13
N ASP A 260 9.59 -6.68 4.29
CA ASP A 260 10.67 -5.71 4.04
C ASP A 260 10.50 -4.99 2.70
N GLY A 261 10.41 -3.68 2.80
CA GLY A 261 10.38 -2.75 1.67
C GLY A 261 9.08 -2.74 0.87
N VAL A 262 8.88 -1.62 0.16
CA VAL A 262 7.69 -1.41 -0.68
C VAL A 262 7.55 -2.45 -1.79
N GLY A 263 8.68 -3.06 -2.22
CA GLY A 263 8.69 -4.12 -3.20
C GLY A 263 7.98 -5.41 -2.75
N ALA A 264 7.93 -5.68 -1.43
CA ALA A 264 7.27 -6.87 -0.89
C ALA A 264 5.74 -6.67 -0.67
N MET A 265 5.24 -5.43 -0.71
CA MET A 265 3.83 -5.13 -0.43
C MET A 265 2.84 -5.84 -1.35
N HIS A 266 3.24 -6.19 -2.56
CA HIS A 266 2.37 -6.90 -3.51
C HIS A 266 2.07 -8.35 -3.06
N HIS A 267 2.81 -8.92 -2.10
CA HIS A 267 2.53 -10.23 -1.51
C HIS A 267 1.63 -10.18 -0.28
N LEU A 268 1.27 -8.99 0.20
CA LEU A 268 0.47 -8.84 1.42
C LEU A 268 -0.83 -9.65 1.38
N ASP A 269 -1.53 -9.68 0.25
CA ASP A 269 -2.78 -10.45 0.15
C ASP A 269 -2.55 -11.95 0.33
N ALA A 270 -1.44 -12.48 -0.20
CA ALA A 270 -1.06 -13.88 -0.01
C ALA A 270 -0.69 -14.19 1.46
N LEU A 271 -0.08 -13.24 2.17
CA LEU A 271 0.19 -13.37 3.61
C LEU A 271 -1.10 -13.35 4.44
N LEU A 272 -2.05 -12.47 4.12
CA LEU A 272 -3.33 -12.39 4.80
C LEU A 272 -4.21 -13.63 4.58
N GLU A 273 -3.98 -14.41 3.52
CA GLU A 273 -4.62 -15.72 3.26
C GLU A 273 -4.12 -16.84 4.20
N ILE A 274 -3.08 -16.61 5.01
CA ILE A 274 -2.57 -17.60 5.97
C ILE A 274 -3.25 -17.37 7.32
N ASP A 275 -4.28 -18.13 7.63
CA ASP A 275 -5.08 -17.96 8.85
C ASP A 275 -4.24 -18.09 10.13
N GLU A 276 -3.24 -18.97 10.14
CA GLU A 276 -2.39 -19.27 11.28
C GLU A 276 -1.29 -18.21 11.53
N LEU A 277 -1.00 -17.31 10.60
CA LEU A 277 -0.05 -16.22 10.81
C LEU A 277 -0.62 -15.22 11.82
N ASN A 278 0.16 -14.88 12.88
CA ASN A 278 -0.33 -14.04 13.97
C ASN A 278 -0.07 -12.54 13.73
N ALA A 279 1.11 -12.19 13.23
CA ALA A 279 1.52 -10.80 13.12
C ALA A 279 2.36 -10.51 11.87
N ILE A 280 2.35 -9.26 11.42
CA ILE A 280 3.21 -8.76 10.35
C ILE A 280 4.00 -7.55 10.86
N GLN A 281 5.31 -7.63 10.75
CA GLN A 281 6.22 -6.52 11.00
C GLN A 281 6.49 -5.80 9.68
N TRP A 282 6.46 -4.47 9.71
CA TRP A 282 6.70 -3.63 8.55
C TRP A 282 8.01 -2.87 8.66
N THR A 283 8.90 -3.11 7.71
CA THR A 283 10.12 -2.31 7.49
C THR A 283 9.97 -1.54 6.17
N PRO A 284 9.96 -0.20 6.18
CA PRO A 284 9.70 0.58 4.96
C PRO A 284 10.77 0.48 3.87
N GLY A 285 12.01 0.14 4.24
CA GLY A 285 13.15 0.12 3.33
C GLY A 285 13.85 1.47 3.18
N VAL A 286 14.99 1.44 2.50
CA VAL A 286 15.88 2.62 2.35
C VAL A 286 15.21 3.70 1.48
N GLY A 287 15.29 4.95 1.95
CA GLY A 287 14.71 6.11 1.25
C GLY A 287 13.23 6.35 1.50
N GLU A 288 12.57 5.46 2.25
CA GLU A 288 11.18 5.59 2.64
C GLU A 288 11.02 6.22 4.04
N PRO A 289 9.90 6.89 4.33
CA PRO A 289 9.61 7.35 5.68
C PRO A 289 9.51 6.16 6.65
N GLN A 290 9.92 6.36 7.91
CA GLN A 290 9.89 5.32 8.94
C GLN A 290 8.47 4.87 9.30
N GLY A 291 8.36 3.80 10.10
CA GLY A 291 7.09 3.09 10.36
C GLY A 291 6.00 3.92 11.03
N GLY A 292 6.33 5.04 11.70
CA GLY A 292 5.34 5.95 12.28
C GLY A 292 4.64 6.88 11.27
N SER A 293 5.15 6.94 10.02
CA SER A 293 4.66 7.86 9.01
C SER A 293 3.21 7.61 8.58
N PRO A 294 2.41 8.66 8.37
CA PRO A 294 1.05 8.54 7.80
C PRO A 294 0.98 7.79 6.48
N LYS A 295 2.08 7.69 5.73
CA LYS A 295 2.17 6.90 4.50
C LYS A 295 1.76 5.44 4.70
N TRP A 296 2.01 4.88 5.90
CA TRP A 296 1.82 3.45 6.18
C TRP A 296 0.52 3.13 6.91
N TYR A 297 -0.28 4.11 7.32
CA TYR A 297 -1.49 3.87 8.11
C TYR A 297 -2.50 2.96 7.40
N ASP A 298 -2.65 3.10 6.07
CA ASP A 298 -3.54 2.23 5.30
C ASP A 298 -3.02 0.78 5.21
N LEU A 299 -1.70 0.60 5.16
CA LEU A 299 -1.07 -0.72 5.24
C LEU A 299 -1.39 -1.39 6.58
N TYR A 300 -1.18 -0.68 7.68
CA TYR A 300 -1.47 -1.20 9.02
C TYR A 300 -2.95 -1.52 9.21
N ARG A 301 -3.84 -0.64 8.77
CA ARG A 301 -5.29 -0.92 8.80
C ARG A 301 -5.65 -2.16 7.99
N LYS A 302 -5.03 -2.36 6.83
CA LYS A 302 -5.26 -3.55 6.00
C LYS A 302 -4.80 -4.83 6.72
N ILE A 303 -3.65 -4.80 7.38
CA ILE A 303 -3.11 -5.93 8.14
C ILE A 303 -4.03 -6.25 9.33
N LEU A 304 -4.39 -5.24 10.13
CA LEU A 304 -5.29 -5.39 11.29
C LEU A 304 -6.68 -5.89 10.88
N ALA A 305 -7.24 -5.33 9.78
CA ALA A 305 -8.51 -5.80 9.23
C ALA A 305 -8.44 -7.24 8.69
N GLY A 306 -7.27 -7.69 8.27
CA GLY A 306 -6.98 -9.07 7.90
C GLY A 306 -6.82 -10.03 9.10
N GLY A 307 -7.10 -9.56 10.33
CA GLY A 307 -7.01 -10.37 11.55
C GLY A 307 -5.58 -10.69 11.97
N LYS A 308 -4.60 -9.85 11.61
CA LYS A 308 -3.20 -9.97 12.02
C LYS A 308 -2.80 -8.78 12.87
N SER A 309 -1.95 -8.99 13.87
CA SER A 309 -1.31 -7.91 14.62
C SER A 309 -0.22 -7.24 13.77
N ILE A 310 0.11 -6.00 14.09
CA ILE A 310 1.21 -5.27 13.43
C ILE A 310 2.38 -5.05 14.38
N MET A 311 3.58 -4.92 13.79
CA MET A 311 4.75 -4.33 14.42
C MET A 311 5.23 -3.18 13.54
N ALA A 312 5.19 -1.96 14.07
CA ALA A 312 5.65 -0.73 13.40
C ALA A 312 7.01 -0.34 13.97
N CYS A 313 8.04 -0.27 13.12
CA CYS A 313 9.41 -0.02 13.53
C CYS A 313 9.84 1.42 13.34
N TRP A 314 10.77 1.89 14.19
CA TRP A 314 11.37 3.24 14.18
C TRP A 314 10.33 4.35 14.23
N VAL A 315 9.32 4.18 15.07
CA VAL A 315 8.31 5.22 15.34
C VAL A 315 8.94 6.30 16.20
N THR A 316 8.81 7.56 15.80
CA THR A 316 9.27 8.68 16.61
C THR A 316 8.23 9.12 17.64
N LEU A 317 8.65 9.87 18.66
CA LEU A 317 7.74 10.33 19.72
C LEU A 317 6.61 11.21 19.16
N ASP A 318 6.90 12.05 18.17
CA ASP A 318 5.92 12.93 17.53
C ASP A 318 4.94 12.15 16.63
N GLU A 319 5.32 10.99 16.12
CA GLU A 319 4.48 10.13 15.28
C GLU A 319 3.61 9.18 16.12
N LEU A 320 3.96 8.89 17.38
CA LEU A 320 3.33 7.87 18.21
C LEU A 320 1.82 8.11 18.40
N ARG A 321 1.43 9.31 18.83
CA ARG A 321 0.01 9.66 19.02
C ARG A 321 -0.75 9.68 17.70
N PRO A 322 -0.30 10.38 16.63
CA PRO A 322 -0.94 10.32 15.31
C PRO A 322 -1.11 8.91 14.75
N LEU A 323 -0.13 8.02 14.97
CA LEU A 323 -0.21 6.62 14.54
C LEU A 323 -1.35 5.90 15.30
N LEU A 324 -1.35 5.95 16.63
CA LEU A 324 -2.37 5.29 17.45
C LEU A 324 -3.77 5.85 17.21
N ASP A 325 -3.93 7.16 17.02
CA ASP A 325 -5.21 7.79 16.62
C ASP A 325 -5.71 7.27 15.26
N ALA A 326 -4.76 6.98 14.35
CA ALA A 326 -5.11 6.57 12.99
C ALA A 326 -5.45 5.08 12.85
N ILE A 327 -4.80 4.20 13.62
CA ILE A 327 -4.93 2.74 13.45
C ILE A 327 -5.59 2.04 14.64
N GLY A 328 -5.80 2.76 15.75
CA GLY A 328 -6.32 2.19 17.00
C GLY A 328 -5.24 1.59 17.91
N SER A 329 -5.69 0.94 18.97
CA SER A 329 -4.83 0.42 20.06
C SER A 329 -4.89 -1.10 20.20
N ASP A 330 -5.45 -1.82 19.25
CA ASP A 330 -5.59 -3.26 19.30
C ASP A 330 -4.66 -3.96 18.30
N GLY A 331 -3.86 -4.90 18.82
CA GLY A 331 -2.91 -5.68 18.03
C GLY A 331 -1.71 -4.86 17.51
N VAL A 332 -1.29 -3.84 18.26
CA VAL A 332 -0.23 -2.91 17.84
C VAL A 332 1.04 -3.12 18.67
N HIS A 333 2.14 -3.39 18.02
CA HIS A 333 3.48 -3.38 18.59
C HIS A 333 4.24 -2.19 18.02
N ILE A 334 4.71 -1.32 18.89
CA ILE A 334 5.48 -0.11 18.55
C ILE A 334 6.94 -0.35 18.93
N GLU A 335 7.83 -0.23 17.96
CA GLU A 335 9.26 -0.17 18.20
C GLU A 335 9.78 1.23 17.95
N MET A 336 10.42 1.79 18.98
CA MET A 336 11.00 3.13 18.97
C MET A 336 12.51 3.06 19.22
N ASP A 337 13.22 4.02 18.69
CA ASP A 337 14.66 4.20 18.97
C ASP A 337 14.83 5.21 20.11
N PHE A 338 14.91 4.70 21.34
CA PHE A 338 15.07 5.51 22.54
C PHE A 338 16.54 5.76 22.86
N HIS A 339 16.84 7.00 23.28
CA HIS A 339 18.18 7.40 23.69
C HIS A 339 18.31 7.68 25.20
N THR A 340 17.20 7.95 25.86
CA THR A 340 17.16 8.22 27.32
C THR A 340 15.94 7.57 27.97
N GLU A 341 16.05 7.30 29.28
CA GLU A 341 14.88 6.83 30.07
C GLU A 341 13.73 7.84 30.08
N ALA A 342 14.00 9.13 29.93
CA ALA A 342 12.96 10.15 29.87
C ALA A 342 12.13 10.05 28.59
N ASP A 343 12.75 9.67 27.45
CA ASP A 343 12.02 9.43 26.20
C ASP A 343 11.09 8.22 26.34
N VAL A 344 11.56 7.17 27.00
CA VAL A 344 10.73 5.99 27.31
C VAL A 344 9.53 6.37 28.19
N ASP A 345 9.77 7.19 29.25
CA ASP A 345 8.71 7.64 30.15
C ASP A 345 7.66 8.51 29.41
N GLN A 346 8.08 9.35 28.45
CA GLN A 346 7.16 10.15 27.63
C GLN A 346 6.32 9.27 26.69
N ALA A 347 6.95 8.33 26.00
CA ALA A 347 6.25 7.41 25.11
C ALA A 347 5.27 6.51 25.90
N LEU A 348 5.70 6.01 27.06
CA LEU A 348 4.86 5.19 27.94
C LEU A 348 3.63 5.97 28.44
N ALA A 349 3.79 7.24 28.80
CA ALA A 349 2.66 8.09 29.21
C ALA A 349 1.62 8.23 28.10
N ILE A 350 2.05 8.36 26.83
CA ILE A 350 1.14 8.37 25.67
C ILE A 350 0.44 7.02 25.52
N VAL A 351 1.19 5.92 25.50
CA VAL A 351 0.63 4.57 25.32
C VAL A 351 -0.36 4.22 26.43
N ASP A 352 -0.07 4.62 27.67
CA ASP A 352 -0.94 4.35 28.81
C ASP A 352 -2.29 5.07 28.73
N GLU A 353 -2.37 6.23 28.08
CA GLU A 353 -3.68 6.87 27.81
C GLU A 353 -4.57 5.95 26.97
N TYR A 354 -4.02 5.29 25.92
CA TYR A 354 -4.76 4.34 25.09
C TYR A 354 -5.04 3.01 25.79
N ARG A 355 -4.11 2.53 26.63
CA ARG A 355 -4.30 1.32 27.45
C ARG A 355 -5.42 1.55 28.50
N HIS A 356 -5.49 2.73 29.12
CA HIS A 356 -6.52 3.08 30.11
C HIS A 356 -7.88 3.32 29.45
N ALA A 357 -7.92 3.96 28.28
CA ALA A 357 -9.15 4.13 27.52
C ALA A 357 -9.80 2.79 27.13
N ARG A 358 -8.99 1.76 26.93
CA ARG A 358 -9.42 0.38 26.69
C ARG A 358 -9.92 -0.35 27.94
N ASN A 359 -9.37 -0.05 29.12
CA ASN A 359 -9.81 -0.64 30.39
C ASN A 359 -11.18 -0.11 30.87
N LEU A 360 -11.68 0.94 30.23
CA LEU A 360 -13.10 1.24 30.16
C LEU A 360 -13.70 0.21 29.18
N HIS A 361 -14.35 -0.83 29.73
CA HIS A 361 -14.85 -2.00 29.01
C HIS A 361 -15.46 -1.60 27.66
N PRO A 362 -15.21 -2.31 26.52
CA PRO A 362 -15.90 -2.02 25.25
C PRO A 362 -17.42 -2.04 25.38
N ALA A 363 -17.98 -2.78 26.36
CA ALA A 363 -19.36 -2.68 26.79
C ALA A 363 -19.70 -1.30 27.37
N ASP A 364 -18.80 -0.65 28.14
CA ASP A 364 -19.09 0.63 28.78
C ASP A 364 -19.05 1.80 27.77
N VAL A 365 -18.20 1.77 26.76
CA VAL A 365 -18.15 2.77 25.67
C VAL A 365 -19.29 2.53 24.69
N LYS A 366 -19.57 1.28 24.33
CA LYS A 366 -20.71 0.89 23.50
C LYS A 366 -22.02 1.23 24.20
N ASP A 367 -22.13 0.91 25.48
CA ASP A 367 -23.30 1.24 26.32
C ASP A 367 -23.45 2.75 26.55
N ASP A 368 -22.38 3.55 26.50
CA ASP A 368 -22.44 5.00 26.63
C ASP A 368 -22.89 5.69 25.36
N VAL A 369 -22.38 5.25 24.18
CA VAL A 369 -22.84 5.72 22.87
C VAL A 369 -24.27 5.24 22.61
N ASP A 370 -24.57 3.96 22.83
CA ASP A 370 -25.92 3.41 22.68
C ASP A 370 -26.88 4.06 23.66
N ARG A 371 -26.47 4.35 24.90
CA ARG A 371 -27.26 5.08 25.91
C ARG A 371 -27.50 6.55 25.55
N GLN A 372 -26.50 7.22 24.98
CA GLN A 372 -26.63 8.59 24.47
C GLN A 372 -27.60 8.65 23.29
N VAL A 373 -27.48 7.69 22.35
CA VAL A 373 -28.40 7.55 21.20
C VAL A 373 -29.83 7.24 21.69
N GLU A 374 -30.02 6.29 22.65
CA GLU A 374 -31.34 5.99 23.23
C GLU A 374 -31.92 7.16 24.03
N GLU A 375 -31.08 7.91 24.78
CA GLU A 375 -31.53 9.08 25.50
C GLU A 375 -32.00 10.19 24.58
N ILE A 376 -31.37 10.31 23.41
CA ILE A 376 -31.75 11.28 22.38
C ILE A 376 -33.04 10.85 21.68
N ILE A 377 -33.16 9.59 21.30
CA ILE A 377 -34.38 9.00 20.73
C ILE A 377 -35.56 9.24 21.73
N ARG A 378 -35.36 8.98 22.99
CA ARG A 378 -36.36 9.18 24.02
C ARG A 378 -36.74 10.68 24.26
N LYS A 379 -35.77 11.60 24.09
CA LYS A 379 -36.02 13.05 24.16
C LYS A 379 -36.82 13.54 22.97
N VAL A 380 -36.58 13.00 21.78
CA VAL A 380 -37.33 13.29 20.54
C VAL A 380 -38.75 12.70 20.61
N GLU A 381 -38.89 11.45 21.08
CA GLU A 381 -40.21 10.80 21.27
C GLU A 381 -41.07 11.50 22.34
N ALA A 382 -40.45 12.10 23.35
CA ALA A 382 -41.13 12.85 24.41
C ALA A 382 -41.60 14.26 23.98
N GLY A 383 -41.44 14.64 22.71
CA GLY A 383 -41.92 15.94 22.18
C GLY A 383 -41.15 17.17 22.66
N ASN A 384 -39.97 16.99 23.26
CA ASN A 384 -39.11 18.10 23.68
C ASN A 384 -38.21 18.56 22.51
N THR A 385 -38.79 19.32 21.57
CA THR A 385 -38.11 19.93 20.43
C THR A 385 -37.37 21.24 20.76
N SER A 386 -36.79 21.39 21.91
CA SER A 386 -35.93 22.54 22.21
C SER A 386 -34.58 22.04 22.72
N CYS A 387 -33.68 21.67 21.86
CA CYS A 387 -32.26 21.63 22.15
C CYS A 387 -31.71 23.05 22.23
N THR A 388 -31.94 23.73 23.35
CA THR A 388 -31.10 24.86 23.70
C THR A 388 -29.85 24.35 24.36
N SER A 389 -28.79 24.29 23.59
CA SER A 389 -27.45 24.08 24.08
C SER A 389 -27.05 25.20 25.02
N SER A 390 -26.99 24.90 26.31
CA SER A 390 -26.33 25.74 27.30
C SER A 390 -24.84 25.45 27.29
N SER A 391 -24.15 25.96 26.30
CA SER A 391 -22.71 26.23 26.35
C SER A 391 -22.47 27.46 25.50
N SER A 392 -21.77 28.45 26.08
CA SER A 392 -21.35 29.68 25.44
C SER A 392 -20.38 29.41 24.31
N SER A 393 -20.91 29.06 23.13
CA SER A 393 -20.17 29.03 21.89
C SER A 393 -20.62 30.23 21.04
N THR A 394 -19.68 31.02 20.57
CA THR A 394 -19.84 31.98 19.48
C THR A 394 -20.60 31.30 18.34
N SER A 395 -21.80 31.84 18.01
CA SER A 395 -22.64 31.32 16.91
C SER A 395 -21.87 31.38 15.60
N ILE A 396 -21.37 30.24 15.12
CA ILE A 396 -20.84 30.10 13.76
C ILE A 396 -22.05 30.28 12.83
N SER A 397 -21.96 31.20 11.90
CA SER A 397 -22.98 31.38 10.85
C SER A 397 -23.08 30.09 10.04
N ARG A 398 -24.25 29.45 10.02
CA ARG A 398 -24.54 28.22 9.25
C ARG A 398 -24.92 28.51 7.79
N GLU A 399 -24.55 29.65 7.25
CA GLU A 399 -24.80 29.98 5.84
C GLU A 399 -23.76 29.25 4.96
N ILE A 400 -24.24 28.40 4.03
CA ILE A 400 -23.37 27.65 3.12
C ILE A 400 -22.63 28.62 2.18
N PRO A 401 -21.29 28.65 2.16
CA PRO A 401 -20.53 29.61 1.37
C PRO A 401 -20.90 29.60 -0.14
N SER A 402 -21.02 30.78 -0.71
CA SER A 402 -21.29 30.94 -2.15
C SER A 402 -20.10 31.47 -2.95
N ASN A 403 -19.00 31.75 -2.27
CA ASN A 403 -17.83 32.44 -2.83
C ASN A 403 -16.65 31.53 -3.15
N ARG A 404 -16.79 30.22 -3.05
CA ARG A 404 -15.77 29.22 -3.41
C ARG A 404 -16.42 27.92 -3.89
N ILE A 405 -15.63 27.08 -4.56
CA ILE A 405 -16.06 25.71 -4.87
C ILE A 405 -16.08 24.92 -3.55
N LEU A 406 -17.15 24.16 -3.33
CA LEU A 406 -17.33 23.30 -2.17
C LEU A 406 -16.97 21.85 -2.49
N VAL A 407 -16.38 21.17 -1.55
CA VAL A 407 -16.06 19.75 -1.65
C VAL A 407 -17.16 18.94 -0.95
N LEU A 408 -17.89 18.13 -1.70
CA LEU A 408 -18.80 17.12 -1.19
C LEU A 408 -17.97 15.86 -0.86
N ASP A 409 -18.48 15.02 0.02
CA ASP A 409 -17.79 13.76 0.37
C ASP A 409 -17.83 12.71 -0.76
N GLY A 410 -17.57 11.45 -0.44
CA GLY A 410 -17.53 10.35 -1.38
C GLY A 410 -18.49 9.22 -1.03
N ALA A 411 -18.38 8.11 -1.73
CA ALA A 411 -19.31 7.00 -1.64
C ALA A 411 -19.34 6.34 -0.25
N MET A 412 -20.41 6.53 0.50
CA MET A 412 -20.67 5.83 1.77
C MET A 412 -20.61 4.30 1.58
N GLY A 413 -21.32 3.76 0.59
CA GLY A 413 -21.39 2.32 0.33
C GLY A 413 -20.04 1.70 0.01
N THR A 414 -19.18 2.40 -0.77
CA THR A 414 -17.81 1.94 -1.08
C THR A 414 -16.95 1.87 0.18
N MET A 415 -17.08 2.84 1.07
CA MET A 415 -16.35 2.85 2.34
C MET A 415 -16.87 1.76 3.28
N ILE A 416 -18.18 1.53 3.36
CA ILE A 416 -18.77 0.43 4.17
C ILE A 416 -18.23 -0.93 3.70
N GLN A 417 -18.08 -1.16 2.39
CA GLN A 417 -17.53 -2.41 1.86
C GLN A 417 -16.12 -2.71 2.37
N GLN A 418 -15.32 -1.70 2.70
CA GLN A 418 -13.97 -1.88 3.25
C GLN A 418 -13.97 -2.52 4.64
N TYR A 419 -15.07 -2.41 5.41
CA TYR A 419 -15.22 -3.02 6.73
C TYR A 419 -15.60 -4.51 6.66
N GLN A 420 -15.91 -5.04 5.47
CA GLN A 420 -16.26 -6.45 5.24
C GLN A 420 -17.32 -6.99 6.22
N LEU A 421 -18.30 -6.14 6.55
CA LEU A 421 -19.35 -6.46 7.53
C LEU A 421 -20.12 -7.73 7.13
N ARG A 422 -20.42 -8.55 8.12
CA ARG A 422 -21.22 -9.77 7.99
C ARG A 422 -22.67 -9.50 8.37
N GLU A 423 -23.54 -10.46 8.12
CA GLU A 423 -24.97 -10.35 8.47
C GLU A 423 -25.17 -10.01 9.96
N GLU A 424 -24.34 -10.56 10.84
CA GLU A 424 -24.40 -10.30 12.27
C GLU A 424 -24.15 -8.84 12.62
N ASP A 425 -23.29 -8.15 11.88
CA ASP A 425 -22.99 -6.72 12.09
C ASP A 425 -24.15 -5.83 11.66
N PHE A 426 -24.86 -6.21 10.58
CA PHE A 426 -26.08 -5.53 10.14
C PHE A 426 -27.26 -5.77 11.07
N ARG A 427 -27.34 -6.93 11.75
CA ARG A 427 -28.40 -7.22 12.71
C ARG A 427 -28.12 -6.65 14.09
N ASN A 428 -26.90 -6.79 14.55
CA ASN A 428 -26.51 -6.54 15.94
C ASN A 428 -27.48 -7.23 16.93
N VAL A 429 -27.47 -6.86 18.21
CA VAL A 429 -28.43 -7.37 19.21
C VAL A 429 -29.85 -6.93 18.87
N ARG A 430 -30.01 -5.77 18.30
CA ARG A 430 -31.31 -5.12 18.04
C ARG A 430 -32.19 -5.90 17.06
N PHE A 431 -31.63 -6.43 15.99
CA PHE A 431 -32.33 -7.16 14.96
C PHE A 431 -31.94 -8.65 14.91
N ALA A 432 -31.41 -9.20 16.01
CA ALA A 432 -30.93 -10.60 16.06
C ALA A 432 -31.95 -11.63 15.58
N ASN A 433 -33.25 -11.39 15.84
CA ASN A 433 -34.34 -12.27 15.44
C ASN A 433 -35.16 -11.74 14.24
N HIS A 434 -34.61 -10.77 13.48
CA HIS A 434 -35.29 -10.23 12.31
C HIS A 434 -35.48 -11.30 11.23
N SER A 435 -36.62 -11.30 10.53
CA SER A 435 -36.98 -12.35 9.58
C SER A 435 -36.35 -12.23 8.19
N TYR A 436 -35.79 -11.07 7.88
CA TYR A 436 -35.10 -10.77 6.61
C TYR A 436 -33.62 -10.71 6.82
N ASP A 437 -32.84 -11.03 5.78
CA ASP A 437 -31.41 -10.73 5.75
C ASP A 437 -31.20 -9.22 5.61
N LEU A 438 -30.33 -8.64 6.46
CA LEU A 438 -30.08 -7.21 6.51
C LEU A 438 -28.78 -6.81 5.83
N LYS A 439 -27.90 -7.77 5.48
CA LYS A 439 -26.68 -7.48 4.76
C LYS A 439 -26.97 -6.79 3.41
N GLY A 440 -26.39 -5.61 3.22
CA GLY A 440 -26.67 -4.76 2.06
C GLY A 440 -27.64 -3.61 2.33
N CYS A 441 -28.35 -3.62 3.46
CA CYS A 441 -29.12 -2.49 3.95
C CYS A 441 -28.18 -1.52 4.69
N ASN A 442 -27.40 -0.74 3.96
CA ASN A 442 -26.37 0.14 4.55
C ASN A 442 -26.95 1.17 5.52
N ASP A 443 -28.16 1.63 5.28
CA ASP A 443 -28.82 2.66 6.07
C ASP A 443 -29.04 2.22 7.52
N VAL A 444 -29.32 0.91 7.75
CA VAL A 444 -29.55 0.35 9.09
C VAL A 444 -28.29 0.41 9.99
N LEU A 445 -27.10 0.53 9.38
CA LEU A 445 -25.84 0.62 10.13
C LEU A 445 -25.77 1.87 11.01
N SER A 446 -26.55 2.89 10.70
CA SER A 446 -26.73 4.05 11.60
C SER A 446 -27.32 3.66 12.96
N LEU A 447 -28.01 2.51 13.07
CA LEU A 447 -28.55 1.94 14.31
C LEU A 447 -27.74 0.75 14.83
N THR A 448 -27.18 -0.07 13.95
CA THR A 448 -26.59 -1.35 14.34
C THR A 448 -25.06 -1.32 14.42
N ALA A 449 -24.41 -0.42 13.66
CA ALA A 449 -22.97 -0.20 13.68
C ALA A 449 -22.64 1.30 13.49
N PRO A 450 -23.13 2.19 14.36
CA PRO A 450 -22.98 3.64 14.22
C PRO A 450 -21.53 4.08 14.17
N PHE A 451 -20.61 3.35 14.80
CA PHE A 451 -19.17 3.60 14.77
C PHE A 451 -18.58 3.52 13.34
N VAL A 452 -19.11 2.64 12.46
CA VAL A 452 -18.68 2.52 11.06
C VAL A 452 -19.06 3.80 10.30
N VAL A 453 -20.30 4.24 10.44
CA VAL A 453 -20.81 5.45 9.79
C VAL A 453 -20.07 6.70 10.29
N HIS A 454 -19.85 6.79 11.59
CA HIS A 454 -19.08 7.85 12.24
C HIS A 454 -17.63 7.92 11.72
N ASP A 455 -16.92 6.81 11.65
CA ASP A 455 -15.54 6.75 11.17
C ASP A 455 -15.44 7.13 9.68
N ILE A 456 -16.41 6.72 8.85
CA ILE A 456 -16.45 7.11 7.43
C ILE A 456 -16.62 8.62 7.29
N HIS A 457 -17.54 9.25 8.03
CA HIS A 457 -17.71 10.69 8.00
C HIS A 457 -16.43 11.43 8.43
N ARG A 458 -15.78 10.99 9.50
CA ARG A 458 -14.50 11.55 9.94
C ARG A 458 -13.43 11.45 8.85
N LYS A 459 -13.31 10.32 8.19
CA LYS A 459 -12.37 10.12 7.07
C LYS A 459 -12.61 11.10 5.92
N TYR A 460 -13.84 11.38 5.57
CA TYR A 460 -14.17 12.35 4.53
C TYR A 460 -13.92 13.79 4.97
N LEU A 461 -14.27 14.15 6.21
CA LEU A 461 -14.01 15.48 6.77
C LEU A 461 -12.51 15.75 6.91
N ALA A 462 -11.72 14.77 7.37
CA ALA A 462 -10.26 14.84 7.41
C ALA A 462 -9.64 14.96 6.01
N ALA A 463 -10.27 14.35 5.01
CA ALA A 463 -9.86 14.47 3.60
C ALA A 463 -10.20 15.86 3.00
N GLY A 464 -10.92 16.70 3.71
CA GLY A 464 -11.20 18.09 3.30
C GLY A 464 -12.63 18.35 2.83
N ALA A 465 -13.58 17.39 2.92
CA ALA A 465 -14.97 17.59 2.54
C ALA A 465 -15.58 18.75 3.32
N ASP A 466 -16.28 19.66 2.64
CA ASP A 466 -17.03 20.77 3.23
C ASP A 466 -18.45 20.32 3.61
N ILE A 467 -19.02 19.42 2.83
CA ILE A 467 -20.36 18.86 2.98
C ILE A 467 -20.22 17.35 3.06
N ILE A 468 -20.87 16.73 4.05
CA ILE A 468 -21.00 15.27 4.14
C ILE A 468 -22.46 14.85 4.00
N GLU A 469 -22.71 13.72 3.34
CA GLU A 469 -24.04 13.15 3.11
C GLU A 469 -24.41 12.20 4.26
N THR A 470 -25.65 12.27 4.75
CA THR A 470 -26.14 11.30 5.73
C THR A 470 -26.25 9.89 5.15
N ASN A 471 -26.06 8.87 5.97
CA ASN A 471 -26.22 7.45 5.55
C ASN A 471 -27.71 7.09 5.48
N THR A 472 -28.46 7.72 4.54
CA THR A 472 -29.91 7.64 4.43
C THR A 472 -30.44 7.49 3.01
N PHE A 473 -29.59 7.10 2.07
CA PHE A 473 -29.90 7.01 0.63
C PHE A 473 -31.19 6.20 0.35
N ASN A 474 -31.41 5.06 1.02
CA ASN A 474 -32.58 4.22 0.89
C ASN A 474 -33.52 4.29 2.12
N ALA A 475 -33.26 5.19 3.09
CA ALA A 475 -33.95 5.20 4.39
C ALA A 475 -35.41 5.74 4.29
N GLN A 476 -36.14 5.32 3.29
CA GLN A 476 -37.56 5.61 3.10
C GLN A 476 -38.39 4.31 3.03
N ARG A 477 -39.64 4.40 3.43
CA ARG A 477 -40.58 3.29 3.67
C ARG A 477 -40.66 2.25 2.52
N ILE A 478 -40.62 2.68 1.25
CA ILE A 478 -40.73 1.81 0.09
C ILE A 478 -39.50 0.91 -0.03
N SER A 479 -38.31 1.48 -0.03
CA SER A 479 -37.06 0.69 -0.12
C SER A 479 -36.79 -0.11 1.16
N MET A 480 -37.07 0.45 2.34
CA MET A 480 -36.89 -0.26 3.61
C MET A 480 -37.86 -1.47 3.75
N SER A 481 -38.98 -1.48 3.03
CA SER A 481 -39.88 -2.64 3.03
C SER A 481 -39.27 -3.88 2.42
N ASP A 482 -38.27 -3.74 1.55
CA ASP A 482 -37.55 -4.87 0.95
C ASP A 482 -36.73 -5.64 2.01
N PHE A 483 -36.38 -4.96 3.11
CA PHE A 483 -35.69 -5.51 4.27
C PHE A 483 -36.59 -5.70 5.50
N GLY A 484 -37.91 -5.41 5.39
CA GLY A 484 -38.84 -5.48 6.53
C GLY A 484 -38.60 -4.38 7.58
N LEU A 485 -37.92 -3.31 7.21
CA LEU A 485 -37.51 -2.20 8.11
C LEU A 485 -38.31 -0.91 7.90
N GLN A 486 -39.46 -0.96 7.20
CA GLN A 486 -40.25 0.22 6.86
C GLN A 486 -40.74 1.02 8.09
N ASP A 487 -40.85 0.39 9.24
CA ASP A 487 -41.32 1.06 10.48
C ASP A 487 -40.18 1.71 11.28
N TYR A 488 -38.93 1.53 10.81
CA TYR A 488 -37.75 2.11 11.41
C TYR A 488 -37.17 3.32 10.64
N CYS A 489 -37.82 3.72 9.52
CA CYS A 489 -37.33 4.79 8.65
C CYS A 489 -37.01 6.08 9.38
N ARG A 490 -37.97 6.56 10.22
CA ARG A 490 -37.76 7.79 11.00
C ARG A 490 -36.55 7.69 11.92
N GLU A 491 -36.37 6.57 12.60
CA GLU A 491 -35.29 6.34 13.53
C GLU A 491 -33.93 6.26 12.85
N ILE A 492 -33.85 5.55 11.73
CA ILE A 492 -32.63 5.45 10.90
C ILE A 492 -32.19 6.85 10.44
N ASN A 493 -33.12 7.65 9.89
CA ASN A 493 -32.81 9.00 9.44
C ASN A 493 -32.31 9.90 10.57
N LEU A 494 -32.96 9.89 11.73
CA LEU A 494 -32.55 10.69 12.88
C LEU A 494 -31.17 10.29 13.39
N ALA A 495 -30.90 8.99 13.52
CA ALA A 495 -29.59 8.50 13.95
C ALA A 495 -28.49 8.88 12.96
N ALA A 496 -28.74 8.73 11.67
CA ALA A 496 -27.77 9.08 10.62
C ALA A 496 -27.43 10.57 10.62
N VAL A 497 -28.45 11.44 10.74
CA VAL A 497 -28.23 12.91 10.83
C VAL A 497 -27.40 13.26 12.05
N GLN A 498 -27.65 12.61 13.16
CA GLN A 498 -26.95 12.90 14.40
C GLN A 498 -25.49 12.52 14.35
N ILE A 499 -25.18 11.34 13.80
CA ILE A 499 -23.80 10.91 13.58
C ILE A 499 -23.07 11.90 12.66
N ALA A 500 -23.67 12.24 11.53
CA ALA A 500 -23.10 13.21 10.60
C ALA A 500 -22.91 14.59 11.22
N ARG A 501 -23.88 15.07 12.00
CA ARG A 501 -23.83 16.37 12.69
C ARG A 501 -22.70 16.43 13.71
N GLN A 502 -22.57 15.39 14.52
CA GLN A 502 -21.48 15.29 15.50
C GLN A 502 -20.12 15.38 14.83
N CYS A 503 -19.91 14.61 13.75
CA CYS A 503 -18.66 14.65 12.97
C CYS A 503 -18.43 16.03 12.34
N ALA A 504 -19.48 16.65 11.75
CA ALA A 504 -19.35 17.96 11.14
C ALA A 504 -19.02 19.05 12.18
N GLU A 505 -19.55 18.98 13.38
CA GLU A 505 -19.23 19.90 14.48
C GLU A 505 -17.80 19.72 14.97
N GLU A 506 -17.31 18.48 15.10
CA GLU A 506 -15.92 18.15 15.49
C GLU A 506 -14.89 18.77 14.53
N TYR A 507 -15.17 18.76 13.21
CA TYR A 507 -14.25 19.25 12.17
C TYR A 507 -14.51 20.69 11.72
N SER A 508 -15.54 21.37 12.23
CA SER A 508 -15.87 22.76 11.87
C SER A 508 -14.94 23.75 12.56
N THR A 509 -14.42 24.71 11.77
CA THR A 509 -13.75 25.90 12.28
C THR A 509 -14.43 27.16 11.74
N PRO A 510 -14.21 28.35 12.30
CA PRO A 510 -14.73 29.59 11.75
C PRO A 510 -14.35 29.85 10.29
N GLU A 511 -13.15 29.41 9.88
CA GLU A 511 -12.58 29.56 8.54
C GLU A 511 -13.08 28.47 7.57
N LYS A 512 -13.37 27.29 8.09
CA LYS A 512 -13.83 26.12 7.31
C LYS A 512 -15.02 25.43 8.01
N PRO A 513 -16.22 26.03 7.99
CA PRO A 513 -17.40 25.37 8.54
C PRO A 513 -17.78 24.14 7.71
N ARG A 514 -18.32 23.11 8.37
CA ARG A 514 -18.76 21.85 7.75
C ARG A 514 -20.26 21.75 7.80
N PHE A 515 -20.84 21.14 6.76
CA PHE A 515 -22.28 21.06 6.55
C PHE A 515 -22.73 19.61 6.38
N VAL A 516 -23.99 19.35 6.70
CA VAL A 516 -24.63 18.04 6.57
C VAL A 516 -25.73 18.10 5.53
N ALA A 517 -25.61 17.28 4.49
CA ALA A 517 -26.61 17.08 3.46
C ALA A 517 -27.47 15.84 3.81
N GLY A 518 -28.77 16.03 3.90
CA GLY A 518 -29.71 14.92 4.04
C GLY A 518 -29.88 14.20 2.70
N SER A 519 -29.27 13.02 2.56
CA SER A 519 -29.33 12.21 1.33
C SER A 519 -30.68 11.55 1.17
N ILE A 520 -31.30 11.74 -0.01
CA ILE A 520 -32.61 11.21 -0.42
C ILE A 520 -32.43 10.56 -1.78
N GLY A 521 -32.26 9.25 -1.81
CA GLY A 521 -32.14 8.49 -3.06
C GLY A 521 -33.50 8.17 -3.70
N PRO A 522 -33.45 7.55 -4.89
CA PRO A 522 -34.65 7.02 -5.54
C PRO A 522 -35.22 5.83 -4.77
N THR A 523 -36.49 5.50 -5.01
CA THR A 523 -37.10 4.29 -4.44
C THR A 523 -36.77 3.05 -5.26
N SER A 524 -36.88 1.86 -4.64
CA SER A 524 -36.71 0.56 -5.34
C SER A 524 -37.78 0.31 -6.40
N LYS A 525 -38.86 1.12 -6.42
CA LYS A 525 -39.94 1.09 -7.40
C LYS A 525 -39.98 2.39 -8.21
N THR A 526 -40.41 2.30 -9.47
CA THR A 526 -40.54 3.43 -10.41
C THR A 526 -41.95 3.50 -10.98
N PHE A 527 -42.31 4.64 -11.57
CA PHE A 527 -43.57 4.78 -12.29
C PHE A 527 -43.70 3.84 -13.50
N VAL A 528 -42.57 3.44 -14.09
CA VAL A 528 -42.53 2.48 -15.20
C VAL A 528 -42.87 1.07 -14.72
N SER A 529 -42.48 0.69 -13.50
CA SER A 529 -42.78 -0.60 -12.92
C SER A 529 -44.23 -0.75 -12.47
N GLU A 530 -44.96 0.36 -12.34
CA GLU A 530 -46.33 0.44 -11.84
C GLU A 530 -47.30 0.91 -12.97
N GLU A 531 -47.32 0.21 -14.11
CA GLU A 531 -48.14 0.57 -15.25
C GLU A 531 -49.64 0.51 -14.96
N GLY A 532 -50.41 1.50 -15.42
CA GLY A 532 -51.84 1.69 -15.29
C GLY A 532 -52.21 2.81 -14.38
N LYS A 533 -53.21 3.67 -14.84
CA LYS A 533 -53.56 4.90 -14.18
C LYS A 533 -53.85 4.77 -12.67
N ASP A 534 -54.65 3.77 -12.27
CA ASP A 534 -54.99 3.55 -10.86
C ASP A 534 -53.75 3.08 -10.01
N LYS A 535 -52.81 2.39 -10.60
CA LYS A 535 -51.60 1.98 -9.92
C LYS A 535 -50.62 3.15 -9.75
N SER A 536 -50.45 3.95 -10.81
CA SER A 536 -49.62 5.16 -10.77
C SER A 536 -50.10 6.16 -9.76
N GLU A 537 -51.42 6.41 -9.62
CA GLU A 537 -51.98 7.31 -8.61
C GLU A 537 -51.76 6.78 -7.19
N LYS A 538 -51.96 5.47 -6.95
CA LYS A 538 -51.67 4.84 -5.65
C LYS A 538 -50.17 4.90 -5.29
N PHE A 539 -49.32 4.64 -6.29
CA PHE A 539 -47.85 4.71 -6.10
C PHE A 539 -47.42 6.15 -5.78
N ALA A 540 -47.94 7.16 -6.52
CA ALA A 540 -47.68 8.57 -6.22
C ALA A 540 -48.08 8.93 -4.79
N ALA A 541 -49.20 8.44 -4.28
CA ALA A 541 -49.64 8.69 -2.90
C ALA A 541 -48.68 8.02 -1.88
N ALA A 542 -48.32 6.77 -2.09
CA ALA A 542 -47.36 6.06 -1.25
C ALA A 542 -45.96 6.70 -1.27
N LEU A 543 -45.52 7.18 -2.44
CA LEU A 543 -44.26 7.86 -2.62
C LEU A 543 -44.24 9.21 -1.86
N ARG A 544 -45.35 9.98 -1.89
CA ARG A 544 -45.45 11.21 -1.11
C ARG A 544 -45.34 10.93 0.39
N GLU A 545 -46.04 9.91 0.88
CA GLU A 545 -45.95 9.50 2.29
C GLU A 545 -44.55 9.10 2.69
N ALA A 546 -43.85 8.30 1.85
CA ALA A 546 -42.52 7.82 2.11
C ALA A 546 -41.50 8.97 2.15
N TYR A 547 -41.52 9.86 1.17
CA TYR A 547 -40.59 11.00 1.15
C TYR A 547 -40.96 12.05 2.23
N ALA A 548 -42.24 12.25 2.53
CA ALA A 548 -42.63 13.15 3.62
C ALA A 548 -42.09 12.69 4.98
N GLU A 549 -42.14 11.37 5.27
CA GLU A 549 -41.59 10.78 6.50
C GLU A 549 -40.08 10.97 6.57
N GLN A 550 -39.35 10.63 5.49
CA GLN A 550 -37.92 10.76 5.40
C GLN A 550 -37.48 12.24 5.54
N ILE A 551 -38.05 13.13 4.74
CA ILE A 551 -37.69 14.55 4.74
C ILE A 551 -37.98 15.18 6.11
N GLN A 552 -39.13 14.86 6.72
CA GLN A 552 -39.44 15.36 8.06
C GLN A 552 -38.38 14.92 9.08
N ALA A 553 -37.95 13.65 9.03
CA ALA A 553 -36.93 13.12 9.94
C ALA A 553 -35.57 13.80 9.73
N LEU A 554 -35.15 14.00 8.48
CA LEU A 554 -33.92 14.70 8.15
C LEU A 554 -33.91 16.15 8.63
N VAL A 555 -35.03 16.86 8.45
CA VAL A 555 -35.19 18.25 8.92
C VAL A 555 -35.24 18.31 10.45
N ASP A 556 -35.96 17.41 11.10
CA ASP A 556 -36.02 17.31 12.56
C ASP A 556 -34.63 17.00 13.16
N GLY A 557 -33.83 16.20 12.48
CA GLY A 557 -32.46 15.90 12.85
C GLY A 557 -31.48 17.06 12.69
N GLY A 558 -31.82 18.06 11.88
CA GLY A 558 -31.06 19.30 11.73
C GLY A 558 -30.05 19.29 10.61
N VAL A 559 -30.36 18.74 9.44
CA VAL A 559 -29.52 18.88 8.23
C VAL A 559 -29.45 20.32 7.76
N ASP A 560 -28.40 20.71 7.06
CA ASP A 560 -28.19 22.05 6.51
C ASP A 560 -28.74 22.21 5.10
N VAL A 561 -28.88 21.09 4.35
CA VAL A 561 -29.37 21.01 2.97
C VAL A 561 -30.01 19.66 2.70
N LEU A 562 -31.05 19.63 1.88
CA LEU A 562 -31.64 18.37 1.38
C LEU A 562 -31.02 18.04 0.03
N LEU A 563 -30.49 16.82 -0.13
CA LEU A 563 -29.87 16.32 -1.36
C LEU A 563 -30.73 15.20 -1.97
N ILE A 564 -31.51 15.53 -3.02
CA ILE A 564 -32.25 14.54 -3.81
C ILE A 564 -31.32 14.09 -4.93
N GLU A 565 -30.81 12.87 -4.84
CA GLU A 565 -29.70 12.42 -5.66
C GLU A 565 -29.97 11.13 -6.44
N THR A 566 -29.08 10.86 -7.42
CA THR A 566 -29.11 9.67 -8.28
C THR A 566 -30.45 9.52 -8.99
N ILE A 567 -31.02 10.64 -9.40
CA ILE A 567 -32.33 10.70 -10.00
C ILE A 567 -32.29 10.06 -11.39
N PHE A 568 -33.02 8.94 -11.54
CA PHE A 568 -33.26 8.28 -12.84
C PHE A 568 -34.74 8.26 -13.23
N ASP A 569 -35.62 8.79 -12.41
CA ASP A 569 -37.04 9.00 -12.67
C ASP A 569 -37.45 10.44 -12.24
N THR A 570 -37.75 11.30 -13.20
CA THR A 570 -38.08 12.70 -12.95
C THR A 570 -39.37 12.88 -12.17
N GLN A 571 -40.30 11.92 -12.22
CA GLN A 571 -41.54 11.99 -11.43
C GLN A 571 -41.29 11.73 -9.95
N ASN A 572 -40.42 10.76 -9.63
CA ASN A 572 -39.95 10.53 -8.27
C ASN A 572 -39.31 11.81 -7.71
N ALA A 573 -38.38 12.41 -8.48
CA ALA A 573 -37.69 13.62 -8.06
C ALA A 573 -38.64 14.79 -7.82
N ARG A 574 -39.66 14.95 -8.66
CA ARG A 574 -40.66 15.99 -8.51
C ARG A 574 -41.46 15.84 -7.21
N ILE A 575 -41.86 14.61 -6.90
CA ILE A 575 -42.61 14.35 -5.66
C ILE A 575 -41.75 14.64 -4.43
N ALA A 576 -40.48 14.18 -4.45
CA ALA A 576 -39.53 14.46 -3.37
C ALA A 576 -39.31 15.97 -3.20
N PHE A 577 -39.16 16.71 -4.29
CA PHE A 577 -38.98 18.17 -4.26
C PHE A 577 -40.22 18.86 -3.72
N GLU A 578 -41.47 18.50 -4.18
CA GLU A 578 -42.70 19.07 -3.70
C GLU A 578 -42.90 18.85 -2.20
N GLU A 579 -42.57 17.65 -1.69
CA GLU A 579 -42.61 17.35 -0.27
C GLU A 579 -41.56 18.13 0.53
N ALA A 580 -40.37 18.27 -0.01
CA ALA A 580 -39.31 19.08 0.60
C ALA A 580 -39.72 20.54 0.75
N LYS A 581 -40.30 21.15 -0.28
CA LYS A 581 -40.82 22.51 -0.25
C LYS A 581 -42.02 22.66 0.66
N ARG A 582 -42.87 21.63 0.78
CA ARG A 582 -44.01 21.62 1.72
C ARG A 582 -43.59 21.60 3.20
N ILE A 583 -42.56 20.79 3.52
CA ILE A 583 -42.12 20.52 4.88
C ILE A 583 -41.16 21.61 5.36
N ALA A 584 -40.20 21.99 4.50
CA ALA A 584 -39.13 22.93 4.84
C ALA A 584 -38.94 23.95 3.69
N PRO A 585 -39.84 24.95 3.54
CA PRO A 585 -39.86 25.83 2.36
C PRO A 585 -38.57 26.63 2.16
N ASP A 586 -37.88 26.95 3.25
CA ASP A 586 -36.65 27.76 3.25
C ASP A 586 -35.38 26.92 3.20
N MET A 587 -35.48 25.58 3.30
CA MET A 587 -34.31 24.66 3.26
C MET A 587 -33.69 24.66 1.87
N PRO A 588 -32.37 24.82 1.75
CA PRO A 588 -31.68 24.63 0.47
C PRO A 588 -31.88 23.22 -0.09
N ILE A 589 -32.14 23.10 -1.37
CA ILE A 589 -32.33 21.79 -2.05
C ILE A 589 -31.35 21.64 -3.18
N MET A 590 -30.61 20.53 -3.16
CA MET A 590 -29.74 20.06 -4.26
C MET A 590 -30.48 18.98 -5.04
N LEU A 591 -30.40 19.04 -6.38
CA LEU A 591 -30.87 17.97 -7.28
C LEU A 591 -29.67 17.39 -8.04
N SER A 592 -29.53 16.06 -8.04
CA SER A 592 -28.46 15.40 -8.77
C SER A 592 -28.99 14.19 -9.55
N PHE A 593 -28.63 14.12 -10.84
CA PHE A 593 -29.17 13.15 -11.79
C PHE A 593 -28.15 12.10 -12.17
N SER A 594 -28.62 10.85 -12.33
CA SER A 594 -27.91 9.81 -13.04
C SER A 594 -28.31 9.85 -14.52
N VAL A 595 -27.34 10.21 -15.38
CA VAL A 595 -27.55 10.33 -16.83
C VAL A 595 -26.85 9.20 -17.58
N SER A 596 -27.46 8.75 -18.66
CA SER A 596 -26.96 7.65 -19.49
C SER A 596 -26.27 8.14 -20.75
N THR A 597 -26.60 9.36 -21.22
CA THR A 597 -26.09 9.91 -22.47
C THR A 597 -25.58 11.34 -22.30
N PRO A 598 -24.57 11.76 -23.09
CA PRO A 598 -23.98 13.11 -23.00
C PRO A 598 -24.94 14.26 -23.34
N ASP A 599 -26.05 13.99 -24.00
CA ASP A 599 -27.10 14.97 -24.32
C ASP A 599 -28.10 15.18 -23.20
N GLY A 600 -27.97 14.44 -22.07
CA GLY A 600 -28.75 14.68 -20.86
C GLY A 600 -29.98 13.78 -20.70
N HIS A 601 -30.03 12.63 -21.37
CA HIS A 601 -31.12 11.66 -21.13
C HIS A 601 -30.72 10.67 -20.03
N ASN A 602 -31.67 10.35 -19.14
CA ASN A 602 -31.52 9.33 -18.12
C ASN A 602 -31.83 7.92 -18.68
N MET A 603 -31.78 6.90 -17.84
CA MET A 603 -32.02 5.48 -18.25
C MET A 603 -33.47 5.25 -18.74
N LEU A 604 -34.43 6.09 -18.40
CA LEU A 604 -35.83 6.04 -18.83
C LEU A 604 -36.06 6.89 -20.11
N GLY A 605 -35.02 7.49 -20.69
CA GLY A 605 -35.11 8.33 -21.87
C GLY A 605 -35.69 9.72 -21.60
N GLN A 606 -35.73 10.15 -20.34
CA GLN A 606 -36.25 11.48 -19.97
C GLN A 606 -35.15 12.53 -20.07
N ASP A 607 -35.45 13.69 -20.66
CA ASP A 607 -34.52 14.81 -20.76
C ASP A 607 -34.45 15.58 -19.42
N ILE A 608 -33.27 15.55 -18.77
CA ILE A 608 -33.08 16.23 -17.49
C ILE A 608 -33.06 17.75 -17.63
N GLN A 609 -32.68 18.31 -18.78
CA GLN A 609 -32.64 19.75 -19.00
C GLN A 609 -34.06 20.30 -19.12
N GLU A 610 -34.95 19.56 -19.82
CA GLU A 610 -36.36 19.90 -19.89
C GLU A 610 -36.99 19.90 -18.49
N PHE A 611 -36.67 18.87 -17.70
CA PHE A 611 -37.17 18.77 -16.33
C PHE A 611 -36.65 19.89 -15.43
N ILE A 612 -35.35 20.21 -15.47
CA ILE A 612 -34.75 21.30 -14.69
C ILE A 612 -35.37 22.63 -15.10
N GLY A 613 -35.65 22.84 -16.38
CA GLY A 613 -36.31 24.03 -16.89
C GLY A 613 -37.71 24.28 -16.35
N THR A 614 -38.34 23.32 -15.68
CA THR A 614 -39.64 23.50 -15.02
C THR A 614 -39.56 24.19 -13.64
N PHE A 615 -38.36 24.35 -13.05
CA PHE A 615 -38.14 25.00 -11.76
C PHE A 615 -37.93 26.51 -11.95
N GLN A 616 -38.36 27.30 -10.94
CA GLN A 616 -38.12 28.74 -10.93
C GLN A 616 -36.69 29.05 -10.45
N LYS A 617 -36.18 30.20 -10.84
CA LYS A 617 -34.89 30.68 -10.37
C LYS A 617 -34.92 30.86 -8.84
N GLY A 618 -34.05 30.20 -8.12
CA GLY A 618 -33.99 30.24 -6.65
C GLY A 618 -34.70 29.09 -5.94
N ASP A 619 -35.44 28.23 -6.68
CA ASP A 619 -36.05 27.03 -6.11
C ASP A 619 -34.97 26.00 -5.66
N LEU A 620 -33.84 25.96 -6.41
CA LEU A 620 -32.76 25.02 -6.20
C LEU A 620 -31.48 25.73 -5.74
N PHE A 621 -30.82 25.16 -4.77
CA PHE A 621 -29.48 25.56 -4.33
C PHE A 621 -28.42 25.10 -5.35
N SER A 622 -28.51 23.85 -5.80
CA SER A 622 -27.67 23.34 -6.90
C SER A 622 -28.40 22.35 -7.77
N VAL A 623 -27.90 22.20 -8.97
CA VAL A 623 -28.29 21.15 -9.91
C VAL A 623 -27.04 20.48 -10.46
N GLY A 624 -27.08 19.17 -10.66
CA GLY A 624 -25.89 18.46 -11.13
C GLY A 624 -26.14 17.05 -11.57
N ILE A 625 -25.03 16.32 -11.76
CA ILE A 625 -25.03 14.91 -12.12
C ILE A 625 -24.14 14.11 -11.19
N ASN A 626 -24.53 12.87 -10.89
CA ASN A 626 -23.74 11.91 -10.14
C ASN A 626 -23.87 10.50 -10.71
N CYS A 627 -23.11 9.58 -10.15
CA CYS A 627 -23.08 8.17 -10.61
C CYS A 627 -22.74 8.01 -12.11
N VAL A 628 -21.95 8.92 -12.68
CA VAL A 628 -21.47 8.87 -14.07
C VAL A 628 -20.02 8.42 -14.12
N SER A 629 -19.67 7.56 -15.08
CA SER A 629 -18.31 6.97 -15.18
C SER A 629 -17.42 7.69 -16.19
N ASP A 630 -18.00 8.30 -17.23
CA ASP A 630 -17.29 9.07 -18.26
C ASP A 630 -17.54 10.58 -18.08
N ILE A 631 -16.72 11.20 -17.25
CA ILE A 631 -16.80 12.64 -16.96
C ILE A 631 -16.53 13.48 -18.22
N LYS A 632 -15.59 13.05 -19.07
CA LYS A 632 -15.20 13.79 -20.28
C LYS A 632 -16.35 13.89 -21.26
N ALA A 633 -17.06 12.79 -21.48
CA ALA A 633 -18.25 12.78 -22.32
C ALA A 633 -19.37 13.67 -21.76
N MET A 634 -19.47 13.81 -20.44
CA MET A 634 -20.50 14.61 -19.76
C MET A 634 -20.14 16.11 -19.64
N THR A 635 -18.90 16.51 -19.94
CA THR A 635 -18.45 17.89 -19.80
C THR A 635 -19.36 18.91 -20.49
N PRO A 636 -19.85 18.72 -21.74
CA PRO A 636 -20.76 19.68 -22.39
C PRO A 636 -22.08 19.83 -21.61
N LEU A 637 -22.63 18.73 -21.13
CA LEU A 637 -23.87 18.74 -20.35
C LEU A 637 -23.72 19.52 -19.05
N VAL A 638 -22.66 19.24 -18.28
CA VAL A 638 -22.38 19.92 -17.00
C VAL A 638 -22.25 21.43 -17.20
N CYS A 639 -21.52 21.86 -18.23
CA CYS A 639 -21.38 23.28 -18.52
C CYS A 639 -22.70 23.91 -19.04
N GLN A 640 -23.61 23.14 -19.64
CA GLN A 640 -24.93 23.61 -20.01
C GLN A 640 -25.84 23.83 -18.78
N LEU A 641 -25.71 23.02 -17.75
CA LEU A 641 -26.47 23.17 -16.49
C LEU A 641 -26.21 24.52 -15.82
N ALA A 642 -25.04 25.11 -16.00
CA ALA A 642 -24.73 26.45 -15.48
C ALA A 642 -25.65 27.55 -16.03
N ARG A 643 -26.29 27.34 -17.18
CA ARG A 643 -27.23 28.28 -17.80
C ARG A 643 -28.54 28.44 -17.02
N PHE A 644 -28.87 27.49 -16.16
CA PHE A 644 -30.05 27.61 -15.32
C PHE A 644 -29.88 28.63 -14.17
N GLY A 645 -28.69 29.21 -14.01
CA GLY A 645 -28.44 30.30 -13.06
C GLY A 645 -28.45 29.85 -11.59
N THR A 646 -28.20 28.57 -11.37
CA THR A 646 -28.01 27.95 -10.05
C THR A 646 -26.60 27.34 -9.95
N LYS A 647 -26.17 26.93 -8.75
CA LYS A 647 -24.87 26.22 -8.57
C LYS A 647 -24.90 24.88 -9.30
N VAL A 648 -23.76 24.48 -9.83
CA VAL A 648 -23.60 23.18 -10.52
C VAL A 648 -22.77 22.26 -9.67
N SER A 649 -23.27 21.03 -9.47
CA SER A 649 -22.58 19.96 -8.75
C SER A 649 -22.23 18.78 -9.65
N ILE A 650 -21.07 18.15 -9.38
CA ILE A 650 -20.69 16.86 -9.96
C ILE A 650 -20.01 15.98 -8.92
N TYR A 651 -20.46 14.71 -8.82
CA TYR A 651 -19.80 13.69 -8.01
C TYR A 651 -19.85 12.34 -8.75
N PRO A 652 -18.81 12.09 -9.59
CA PRO A 652 -18.77 10.96 -10.49
C PRO A 652 -18.29 9.68 -9.78
N ASN A 653 -18.46 8.55 -10.48
CA ASN A 653 -17.86 7.28 -10.09
C ASN A 653 -16.35 7.30 -10.33
N ALA A 654 -15.61 6.50 -9.57
CA ALA A 654 -14.19 6.21 -9.84
C ALA A 654 -14.03 5.27 -11.06
N GLY A 655 -14.68 5.61 -12.19
CA GLY A 655 -14.71 4.82 -13.40
C GLY A 655 -15.80 3.75 -13.41
N MET A 656 -15.58 2.66 -14.15
CA MET A 656 -16.52 1.54 -14.27
C MET A 656 -16.11 0.41 -13.31
N PRO A 657 -17.08 -0.26 -12.65
CA PRO A 657 -16.78 -1.44 -11.87
C PRO A 657 -16.37 -2.60 -12.77
N ASP A 658 -15.38 -3.38 -12.37
CA ASP A 658 -15.04 -4.66 -12.99
C ASP A 658 -16.06 -5.78 -12.60
N GLY A 659 -15.88 -6.98 -13.15
CA GLY A 659 -16.73 -8.13 -12.83
C GLY A 659 -16.70 -8.57 -11.34
N LYS A 660 -15.82 -7.98 -10.53
CA LYS A 660 -15.72 -8.17 -9.08
C LYS A 660 -16.17 -6.93 -8.29
N GLY A 661 -16.75 -5.94 -8.95
CA GLY A 661 -17.23 -4.71 -8.31
C GLY A 661 -16.14 -3.69 -7.96
N ARG A 662 -14.89 -3.86 -8.40
CA ARG A 662 -13.79 -2.92 -8.15
C ARG A 662 -13.77 -1.85 -9.23
N TYR A 663 -13.55 -0.60 -8.82
CA TYR A 663 -13.50 0.54 -9.71
C TYR A 663 -12.06 0.80 -10.20
N ASN A 664 -11.90 1.29 -11.43
CA ASN A 664 -10.63 1.30 -12.16
C ASN A 664 -9.93 2.66 -12.25
N LYS A 665 -10.51 3.75 -11.70
CA LYS A 665 -9.88 5.06 -11.72
C LYS A 665 -9.20 5.36 -10.38
N THR A 666 -7.94 5.81 -10.47
CA THR A 666 -7.20 6.34 -9.31
C THR A 666 -7.64 7.77 -8.98
N PRO A 667 -7.33 8.31 -7.78
CA PRO A 667 -7.59 9.70 -7.44
C PRO A 667 -7.04 10.69 -8.48
N GLU A 668 -5.84 10.47 -9.00
CA GLU A 668 -5.18 11.32 -9.98
C GLU A 668 -5.92 11.30 -11.32
N SER A 669 -6.33 10.12 -11.76
CA SER A 669 -7.09 9.95 -13.01
C SER A 669 -8.47 10.63 -12.91
N LEU A 670 -9.14 10.53 -11.76
CA LEU A 670 -10.43 11.17 -11.52
C LEU A 670 -10.30 12.70 -11.56
N VAL A 671 -9.28 13.26 -10.91
CA VAL A 671 -9.02 14.71 -10.91
C VAL A 671 -8.63 15.19 -12.30
N ALA A 672 -7.83 14.45 -13.05
CA ALA A 672 -7.49 14.79 -14.43
C ALA A 672 -8.73 14.86 -15.34
N ASP A 673 -9.73 14.00 -15.10
CA ASP A 673 -10.99 14.05 -15.84
C ASP A 673 -11.91 15.20 -15.41
N LEU A 674 -11.83 15.64 -14.14
CA LEU A 674 -12.56 16.79 -13.61
C LEU A 674 -11.93 18.14 -14.02
N TRP A 675 -10.64 18.14 -14.34
CA TRP A 675 -9.88 19.38 -14.60
C TRP A 675 -10.50 20.29 -15.67
N PRO A 676 -10.98 19.79 -16.84
CA PRO A 676 -11.63 20.64 -17.85
C PRO A 676 -12.89 21.36 -17.33
N LEU A 677 -13.62 20.75 -16.40
CA LEU A 677 -14.80 21.37 -15.79
C LEU A 677 -14.43 22.46 -14.78
N LEU A 678 -13.35 22.27 -14.05
CA LEU A 678 -12.79 23.26 -13.12
C LEU A 678 -12.22 24.45 -13.91
N GLU A 679 -11.43 24.21 -14.93
CA GLU A 679 -10.81 25.24 -15.79
C GLU A 679 -11.86 26.10 -16.53
N ASN A 680 -12.96 25.49 -16.95
CA ASN A 680 -14.06 26.20 -17.62
C ASN A 680 -15.04 26.88 -16.63
N HIS A 681 -14.75 26.91 -15.33
CA HIS A 681 -15.58 27.51 -14.28
C HIS A 681 -17.03 26.99 -14.26
N CYS A 682 -17.25 25.75 -14.65
CA CYS A 682 -18.57 25.14 -14.74
C CYS A 682 -19.09 24.61 -13.39
N LEU A 683 -18.23 24.52 -12.34
CA LEU A 683 -18.55 23.82 -11.12
C LEU A 683 -18.60 24.75 -9.90
N SER A 684 -19.54 24.45 -9.01
CA SER A 684 -19.66 25.06 -7.67
C SER A 684 -19.50 24.05 -6.54
N ILE A 685 -19.78 22.78 -6.80
CA ILE A 685 -19.69 21.68 -5.84
C ILE A 685 -19.09 20.46 -6.54
N VAL A 686 -18.10 19.85 -5.93
CA VAL A 686 -17.41 18.66 -6.46
C VAL A 686 -17.23 17.62 -5.38
N GLY A 687 -17.56 16.38 -5.66
CA GLY A 687 -17.40 15.24 -4.76
C GLY A 687 -17.12 13.95 -5.48
N GLY A 688 -17.43 12.82 -4.84
CA GLY A 688 -17.29 11.51 -5.41
C GLY A 688 -18.49 10.60 -5.19
N CYS A 689 -18.77 9.69 -6.13
CA CYS A 689 -19.80 8.66 -6.01
C CYS A 689 -19.13 7.27 -6.03
N CYS A 690 -19.82 6.25 -6.51
CA CYS A 690 -19.38 4.85 -6.42
C CYS A 690 -17.90 4.62 -6.76
N GLY A 691 -17.21 3.85 -5.93
CA GLY A 691 -15.77 3.56 -6.05
C GLY A 691 -14.84 4.64 -5.51
N THR A 692 -15.34 5.84 -5.17
CA THR A 692 -14.51 6.89 -4.55
C THR A 692 -14.30 6.63 -3.05
N THR A 693 -13.17 7.09 -2.56
CA THR A 693 -12.74 6.95 -1.16
C THR A 693 -12.24 8.30 -0.65
N ASN A 694 -11.91 8.37 0.64
CA ASN A 694 -11.30 9.56 1.23
C ASN A 694 -10.03 10.03 0.49
N LYS A 695 -9.28 9.13 -0.18
CA LYS A 695 -8.11 9.51 -1.01
C LYS A 695 -8.51 10.36 -2.23
N HIS A 696 -9.61 10.00 -2.89
CA HIS A 696 -10.16 10.77 -4.00
C HIS A 696 -10.59 12.17 -3.52
N ILE A 697 -11.30 12.24 -2.41
CA ILE A 697 -11.77 13.51 -1.84
C ILE A 697 -10.60 14.39 -1.37
N SER A 698 -9.56 13.78 -0.78
CA SER A 698 -8.35 14.51 -0.38
C SER A 698 -7.65 15.16 -1.56
N LEU A 699 -7.53 14.46 -2.69
CA LEU A 699 -6.89 15.02 -3.87
C LEU A 699 -7.77 16.11 -4.52
N ILE A 700 -9.09 15.90 -4.61
CA ILE A 700 -10.05 16.91 -5.06
C ILE A 700 -9.93 18.18 -4.21
N SER A 701 -9.94 18.06 -2.88
CA SER A 701 -9.80 19.19 -1.95
C SER A 701 -8.49 19.96 -2.18
N LYS A 702 -7.37 19.26 -2.28
CA LYS A 702 -6.04 19.87 -2.51
C LYS A 702 -5.94 20.61 -3.85
N VAL A 703 -6.60 20.12 -4.88
CA VAL A 703 -6.59 20.76 -6.22
C VAL A 703 -7.50 21.98 -6.27
N ILE A 704 -8.59 21.99 -5.50
CA ILE A 704 -9.54 23.10 -5.46
C ILE A 704 -9.05 24.25 -4.58
N GLU A 705 -8.33 24.00 -3.48
CA GLU A 705 -7.84 25.04 -2.57
C GLU A 705 -7.04 26.17 -3.23
N PRO A 706 -6.02 25.91 -4.10
CA PRO A 706 -5.25 26.96 -4.77
C PRO A 706 -6.06 27.72 -5.83
N VAL A 707 -7.07 27.08 -6.38
CA VAL A 707 -7.89 27.58 -7.49
C VAL A 707 -9.02 28.49 -6.98
N ALA A 708 -9.42 28.35 -5.72
CA ALA A 708 -10.49 29.13 -5.10
C ALA A 708 -10.26 30.66 -5.13
N GLY A 709 -8.98 31.12 -5.15
CA GLY A 709 -8.63 32.52 -5.23
C GLY A 709 -8.69 33.13 -6.64
N ILE A 710 -8.71 32.30 -7.68
CA ILE A 710 -8.64 32.75 -9.11
C ILE A 710 -10.04 32.85 -9.73
N PHE A 711 -11.04 32.15 -9.21
CA PHE A 711 -12.33 31.94 -9.85
C PHE A 711 -13.47 32.83 -9.32
N LEU A 712 -13.18 33.91 -8.61
CA LEU A 712 -14.18 34.77 -7.96
C LEU A 712 -14.64 36.01 -8.77
N SER A 713 -14.39 36.06 -10.10
CA SER A 713 -15.03 37.10 -10.91
C SER A 713 -16.41 36.68 -11.35
N PRO A 714 -17.47 37.49 -11.15
CA PRO A 714 -18.80 37.15 -11.66
C PRO A 714 -18.77 37.05 -13.17
N LEU A 715 -19.32 35.94 -13.67
CA LEU A 715 -19.56 35.77 -15.13
C LEU A 715 -20.30 36.98 -15.68
N ASN A 716 -19.60 37.86 -16.42
CA ASN A 716 -20.23 38.85 -17.26
C ASN A 716 -20.91 38.14 -18.43
N THR A 717 -22.24 38.18 -18.44
CA THR A 717 -23.10 37.47 -19.39
C THR A 717 -23.05 38.03 -20.83
N GLU A 718 -22.05 38.79 -21.24
CA GLU A 718 -21.96 39.44 -22.56
C GLU A 718 -20.78 39.05 -23.46
N THR A 719 -19.97 38.05 -23.08
CA THR A 719 -18.93 37.56 -24.02
C THR A 719 -19.09 36.07 -24.23
N GLN A 720 -19.70 35.69 -25.34
CA GLN A 720 -19.70 34.33 -25.86
C GLN A 720 -18.29 33.94 -26.31
N PRO A 721 -17.68 32.88 -25.84
CA PRO A 721 -16.61 32.23 -26.59
C PRO A 721 -17.23 31.34 -27.65
N THR A 722 -17.11 31.76 -28.89
CA THR A 722 -17.40 30.92 -30.05
C THR A 722 -16.28 29.89 -30.14
N VAL A 723 -16.55 28.69 -29.67
CA VAL A 723 -15.65 27.56 -29.91
C VAL A 723 -15.84 27.11 -31.36
N VAL A 724 -14.89 27.48 -32.20
CA VAL A 724 -14.80 27.00 -33.58
C VAL A 724 -14.21 25.60 -33.55
N PHE A 725 -15.05 24.60 -33.72
CA PHE A 725 -14.59 23.26 -34.04
C PHE A 725 -14.14 23.18 -35.48
N SER A 726 -12.83 23.05 -35.72
CA SER A 726 -12.31 22.63 -37.02
C SER A 726 -12.71 21.17 -37.25
N LYS A 727 -13.53 20.96 -38.27
CA LYS A 727 -13.85 19.64 -38.80
C LYS A 727 -12.58 19.05 -39.42
N GLU A 728 -12.04 17.98 -38.87
CA GLU A 728 -11.22 17.08 -39.66
C GLU A 728 -12.08 16.12 -40.51
N PRO A 729 -11.60 15.74 -41.71
CA PRO A 729 -12.43 15.06 -42.70
C PRO A 729 -12.65 13.59 -42.32
N GLY A 730 -13.89 13.18 -42.51
CA GLY A 730 -14.39 11.87 -42.15
C GLY A 730 -13.68 10.71 -42.87
N LEU A 731 -13.42 9.70 -42.09
CA LEU A 731 -13.23 8.33 -42.56
C LEU A 731 -14.55 7.58 -42.40
N SER A 732 -15.11 7.18 -43.53
CA SER A 732 -16.33 6.41 -43.65
C SER A 732 -16.21 5.06 -43.00
N SER A 733 -17.06 4.78 -42.01
CA SER A 733 -17.33 3.46 -41.50
C SER A 733 -18.14 2.65 -42.48
N SER A 734 -17.54 1.65 -43.12
CA SER A 734 -18.29 0.58 -43.81
C SER A 734 -18.25 -0.65 -42.87
N SER A 735 -19.40 -0.94 -42.26
CA SER A 735 -19.65 -2.20 -41.60
C SER A 735 -19.73 -3.32 -42.63
N SER A 736 -18.83 -4.29 -42.54
CA SER A 736 -19.07 -5.62 -43.12
C SER A 736 -18.59 -6.68 -42.11
N SER A 737 -19.56 -7.32 -41.52
CA SER A 737 -19.39 -8.59 -40.77
C SER A 737 -18.94 -9.68 -41.71
N THR A 738 -17.71 -10.15 -41.59
CA THR A 738 -17.29 -11.46 -42.03
C THR A 738 -16.30 -12.02 -41.04
N SER A 739 -16.65 -13.16 -40.49
CA SER A 739 -15.80 -14.02 -39.67
C SER A 739 -14.54 -14.38 -40.47
N PRO A 740 -13.34 -14.28 -39.89
CA PRO A 740 -12.15 -14.85 -40.52
C PRO A 740 -12.08 -16.33 -40.22
N THR A 741 -12.22 -17.12 -41.26
CA THR A 741 -11.65 -18.46 -41.36
C THR A 741 -10.14 -18.37 -41.15
N SER A 742 -9.62 -19.25 -40.33
CA SER A 742 -8.21 -19.47 -40.04
C SER A 742 -7.40 -19.75 -41.30
N GLU A 743 -6.61 -18.76 -41.75
CA GLU A 743 -5.38 -19.03 -42.51
C GLU A 743 -4.22 -18.68 -41.55
N THR A 744 -3.48 -19.68 -41.10
CA THR A 744 -2.20 -19.58 -40.43
C THR A 744 -1.17 -19.06 -41.44
N SER A 745 -0.96 -17.73 -41.48
CA SER A 745 0.29 -17.21 -42.03
C SER A 745 1.38 -17.56 -40.99
N GLU A 746 2.37 -18.41 -41.41
CA GLU A 746 3.56 -18.64 -40.60
C GLU A 746 4.22 -17.28 -40.30
N ALA A 747 4.43 -16.98 -39.02
CA ALA A 747 5.09 -15.76 -38.56
C ALA A 747 6.49 -15.68 -39.18
N THR A 748 6.93 -14.51 -39.64
CA THR A 748 8.26 -14.34 -40.22
C THR A 748 9.36 -14.68 -39.18
N PRO A 749 10.56 -15.05 -39.61
CA PRO A 749 11.66 -15.30 -38.70
C PRO A 749 11.96 -14.12 -37.78
N GLU A 750 11.78 -12.89 -38.26
CA GLU A 750 11.95 -11.67 -37.48
C GLU A 750 10.90 -11.58 -36.39
N GLU A 751 9.62 -11.85 -36.71
CA GLU A 751 8.58 -11.83 -35.68
C GLU A 751 8.73 -12.96 -34.67
N ARG A 752 9.16 -14.14 -35.11
CA ARG A 752 9.46 -15.26 -34.20
C ARG A 752 10.66 -14.93 -33.31
N LEU A 753 11.68 -14.24 -33.80
CA LEU A 753 12.82 -13.78 -33.00
C LEU A 753 12.37 -12.79 -31.92
N PHE A 754 11.53 -11.81 -32.30
CA PHE A 754 10.94 -10.85 -31.35
C PHE A 754 10.17 -11.58 -30.25
N GLN A 755 9.26 -12.50 -30.62
CA GLN A 755 8.45 -13.25 -29.66
C GLN A 755 9.29 -14.19 -28.79
N ALA A 756 10.33 -14.81 -29.37
CA ALA A 756 11.23 -15.68 -28.62
C ALA A 756 12.01 -14.91 -27.53
N ILE A 757 12.50 -13.72 -27.83
CA ILE A 757 13.19 -12.87 -26.85
C ILE A 757 12.18 -12.36 -25.81
N LEU A 758 11.03 -11.85 -26.25
CA LEU A 758 9.98 -11.34 -25.36
C LEU A 758 9.52 -12.40 -24.34
N ASN A 759 9.47 -13.66 -24.75
CA ASN A 759 9.06 -14.79 -23.91
C ASN A 759 10.27 -15.55 -23.28
N GLY A 760 11.48 -15.04 -23.43
CA GLY A 760 12.69 -15.60 -22.81
C GLY A 760 13.15 -16.96 -23.33
N LYS A 761 12.77 -17.36 -24.56
CA LYS A 761 13.03 -18.67 -25.14
C LYS A 761 14.34 -18.66 -25.96
N SER A 762 15.44 -19.03 -25.33
CA SER A 762 16.78 -18.97 -25.94
C SER A 762 16.93 -19.82 -27.18
N ASP A 763 16.41 -21.07 -27.17
CA ASP A 763 16.52 -21.99 -28.31
C ASP A 763 15.68 -21.52 -29.52
N ASP A 764 14.47 -21.01 -29.26
CA ASP A 764 13.62 -20.47 -30.29
C ASP A 764 14.23 -19.19 -30.90
N ALA A 765 14.86 -18.33 -30.07
CA ALA A 765 15.56 -17.12 -30.51
C ALA A 765 16.75 -17.48 -31.38
N ALA A 766 17.55 -18.49 -30.98
CA ALA A 766 18.66 -18.98 -31.78
C ALA A 766 18.20 -19.62 -33.10
N SER A 767 17.09 -20.39 -33.10
CA SER A 767 16.53 -20.98 -34.31
C SER A 767 16.02 -19.93 -35.28
N ALA A 768 15.21 -18.96 -34.80
CA ALA A 768 14.69 -17.85 -35.61
C ALA A 768 15.81 -16.99 -36.20
N THR A 769 16.89 -16.76 -35.41
CA THR A 769 18.08 -16.04 -35.89
C THR A 769 18.79 -16.79 -37.00
N LYS A 770 18.99 -18.10 -36.89
CA LYS A 770 19.61 -18.93 -37.96
C LYS A 770 18.79 -18.89 -39.24
N GLU A 771 17.46 -18.96 -39.15
CA GLU A 771 16.59 -18.85 -40.32
C GLU A 771 16.64 -17.47 -40.96
N ALA A 772 16.65 -16.40 -40.16
CA ALA A 772 16.79 -15.04 -40.64
C ALA A 772 18.12 -14.82 -41.37
N ILE A 773 19.21 -15.40 -40.85
CA ILE A 773 20.54 -15.42 -41.52
C ILE A 773 20.45 -16.15 -42.84
N ALA A 774 19.79 -17.31 -42.89
CA ALA A 774 19.65 -18.11 -44.10
C ALA A 774 18.85 -17.38 -45.21
N LEU A 775 17.93 -16.48 -44.82
CA LEU A 775 17.16 -15.61 -45.71
C LEU A 775 17.92 -14.33 -46.09
N ASN A 776 19.20 -14.19 -45.70
CA ASN A 776 20.05 -13.02 -45.94
C ASN A 776 19.49 -11.71 -45.34
N ILE A 777 18.76 -11.78 -44.26
CA ILE A 777 18.35 -10.57 -43.51
C ILE A 777 19.61 -10.00 -42.86
N ALA A 778 19.77 -8.66 -42.98
CA ALA A 778 20.98 -8.02 -42.48
C ALA A 778 21.06 -8.14 -40.95
N PRO A 779 22.18 -8.60 -40.37
CA PRO A 779 22.33 -8.73 -38.92
C PRO A 779 21.97 -7.49 -38.13
N GLN A 780 22.27 -6.28 -38.66
CA GLN A 780 21.98 -5.02 -38.02
C GLN A 780 20.48 -4.72 -37.97
N ASP A 781 19.70 -5.14 -38.96
CA ASP A 781 18.26 -4.98 -38.99
C ASP A 781 17.57 -5.89 -37.97
N LEU A 782 18.09 -7.11 -37.76
CA LEU A 782 17.62 -8.00 -36.70
C LEU A 782 17.86 -7.40 -35.30
N ILE A 783 19.07 -6.88 -35.07
CA ILE A 783 19.43 -6.28 -33.80
C ILE A 783 18.56 -5.06 -33.52
N ASN A 784 18.52 -4.08 -34.42
CA ASN A 784 17.82 -2.81 -34.22
C ASN A 784 16.30 -2.94 -34.29
N GLY A 785 15.81 -3.74 -35.25
CA GLY A 785 14.40 -3.89 -35.57
C GLY A 785 13.63 -4.79 -34.61
N GLN A 786 14.24 -5.91 -34.20
CA GLN A 786 13.52 -6.94 -33.43
C GLN A 786 14.07 -7.14 -32.02
N MET A 787 15.38 -7.29 -31.88
CA MET A 787 15.98 -7.69 -30.62
C MET A 787 15.93 -6.56 -29.59
N ILE A 788 16.37 -5.35 -29.95
CA ILE A 788 16.30 -4.16 -29.06
C ILE A 788 14.84 -3.82 -28.74
N ARG A 789 13.93 -3.94 -29.72
CA ARG A 789 12.50 -3.69 -29.48
C ARG A 789 11.89 -4.68 -28.50
N ALA A 790 12.25 -5.97 -28.59
CA ALA A 790 11.80 -7.00 -27.65
C ALA A 790 12.28 -6.69 -26.22
N MET A 791 13.57 -6.36 -26.06
CA MET A 791 14.11 -6.00 -24.73
C MET A 791 13.48 -4.73 -24.16
N SER A 792 13.20 -3.73 -25.02
CA SER A 792 12.49 -2.51 -24.58
C SER A 792 11.07 -2.82 -24.11
N GLU A 793 10.36 -3.72 -24.80
CA GLU A 793 9.02 -4.18 -24.42
C GLU A 793 9.05 -4.95 -23.08
N VAL A 794 10.04 -5.85 -22.87
CA VAL A 794 10.20 -6.54 -21.58
C VAL A 794 10.50 -5.55 -20.47
N GLY A 795 11.37 -4.57 -20.72
CA GLY A 795 11.68 -3.50 -19.76
C GLY A 795 10.45 -2.66 -19.42
N GLN A 796 9.62 -2.33 -20.40
CA GLN A 796 8.37 -1.61 -20.15
C GLN A 796 7.37 -2.44 -19.35
N ARG A 797 7.22 -3.72 -19.66
CA ARG A 797 6.37 -4.63 -18.87
C ARG A 797 6.84 -4.77 -17.43
N PHE A 798 8.14 -4.74 -17.20
CA PHE A 798 8.71 -4.73 -15.85
C PHE A 798 8.35 -3.45 -15.09
N GLN A 799 8.48 -2.28 -15.72
CA GLN A 799 8.07 -1.01 -15.12
C GLN A 799 6.56 -0.96 -14.83
N ASP A 800 5.75 -1.54 -15.71
CA ASP A 800 4.29 -1.64 -15.54
C ASP A 800 3.87 -2.71 -14.49
N GLY A 801 4.80 -3.43 -13.86
CA GLY A 801 4.51 -4.54 -12.95
C GLY A 801 3.91 -5.78 -13.62
N LYS A 802 4.06 -5.90 -14.95
CA LYS A 802 3.55 -7.03 -15.77
C LYS A 802 4.61 -8.10 -16.06
N ALA A 803 5.85 -7.83 -15.72
CA ALA A 803 6.98 -8.77 -15.78
C ALA A 803 7.81 -8.61 -14.49
N PHE A 804 8.53 -9.66 -14.12
CA PHE A 804 9.36 -9.70 -12.93
C PHE A 804 10.81 -10.05 -13.31
N VAL A 805 11.73 -10.01 -12.34
CA VAL A 805 13.16 -10.21 -12.58
C VAL A 805 13.46 -11.52 -13.34
N PRO A 806 12.81 -12.68 -13.03
CA PRO A 806 13.04 -13.90 -13.81
C PRO A 806 12.80 -13.75 -15.32
N GLN A 807 11.72 -13.05 -15.72
CA GLN A 807 11.38 -12.81 -17.12
C GLN A 807 12.42 -11.91 -17.83
N LEU A 808 12.94 -10.90 -17.12
CA LEU A 808 14.02 -10.05 -17.64
C LEU A 808 15.29 -10.87 -17.89
N LEU A 809 15.71 -11.69 -16.92
CA LEU A 809 16.89 -12.55 -17.04
C LEU A 809 16.76 -13.54 -18.20
N MET A 810 15.59 -14.15 -18.37
CA MET A 810 15.29 -15.07 -19.47
C MET A 810 15.32 -14.37 -20.83
N ALA A 811 14.73 -13.18 -20.95
CA ALA A 811 14.77 -12.37 -22.18
C ALA A 811 16.22 -11.96 -22.53
N GLY A 812 17.02 -11.55 -21.53
CA GLY A 812 18.45 -11.25 -21.71
C GLY A 812 19.24 -12.45 -22.22
N ARG A 813 18.97 -13.65 -21.69
CA ARG A 813 19.60 -14.91 -22.17
C ARG A 813 19.21 -15.25 -23.61
N ALA A 814 17.93 -15.09 -23.96
CA ALA A 814 17.43 -15.31 -25.31
C ALA A 814 18.08 -14.31 -26.31
N MET A 815 18.18 -13.05 -25.91
CA MET A 815 18.90 -12.01 -26.67
C MET A 815 20.36 -12.36 -26.86
N LYS A 816 21.05 -12.81 -25.83
CA LYS A 816 22.48 -13.22 -25.88
C LYS A 816 22.69 -14.39 -26.84
N ALA A 817 21.83 -15.42 -26.79
CA ALA A 817 21.89 -16.58 -27.65
C ALA A 817 21.77 -16.20 -29.16
N ALA A 818 20.89 -15.25 -29.47
CA ALA A 818 20.74 -14.70 -30.82
C ALA A 818 21.95 -13.87 -31.25
N LEU A 819 22.47 -13.00 -30.36
CA LEU A 819 23.65 -12.16 -30.65
C LEU A 819 24.93 -12.97 -30.92
N GLU A 820 25.15 -14.07 -30.21
CA GLU A 820 26.31 -14.95 -30.44
C GLU A 820 26.35 -15.50 -31.86
N LEU A 821 25.19 -15.75 -32.48
CA LEU A 821 25.11 -16.21 -33.88
C LEU A 821 25.35 -15.08 -34.89
N LEU A 822 25.03 -13.83 -34.52
CA LEU A 822 25.19 -12.65 -35.38
C LEU A 822 26.61 -12.07 -35.30
N LYS A 823 27.30 -12.17 -34.16
CA LYS A 823 28.66 -11.63 -33.95
C LYS A 823 29.67 -11.99 -35.05
N PRO A 824 29.78 -13.26 -35.54
CA PRO A 824 30.74 -13.61 -36.61
C PRO A 824 30.45 -12.92 -37.93
N LEU A 825 29.17 -12.61 -38.22
CA LEU A 825 28.74 -11.98 -39.50
C LEU A 825 28.97 -10.47 -39.49
N LEU A 826 29.17 -9.92 -38.31
CA LEU A 826 29.43 -8.49 -38.05
C LEU A 826 30.94 -8.18 -38.00
N ALA A 827 31.81 -9.17 -37.93
CA ALA A 827 33.27 -9.04 -37.81
C ALA A 827 34.01 -8.38 -39.00
N GLY A 828 33.27 -7.81 -39.95
CA GLY A 828 33.82 -7.07 -41.11
C GLY A 828 33.45 -5.60 -41.20
N SER A 829 32.59 -5.09 -40.32
CA SER A 829 32.19 -3.69 -40.21
C SER A 829 32.56 -3.13 -38.86
N ALA A 830 33.10 -1.91 -38.80
CA ALA A 830 33.59 -1.27 -37.60
C ALA A 830 32.61 -1.33 -36.45
N SER A 831 33.07 -1.84 -35.28
CA SER A 831 32.49 -1.80 -33.95
C SER A 831 30.95 -1.99 -33.84
N THR A 832 30.56 -3.23 -33.56
CA THR A 832 29.14 -3.62 -33.38
C THR A 832 28.61 -3.46 -31.96
N SER A 833 29.44 -3.12 -30.99
CA SER A 833 29.02 -2.80 -29.62
C SER A 833 28.49 -1.37 -29.54
N LEU A 834 27.38 -1.18 -28.80
CA LEU A 834 26.90 0.16 -28.45
C LEU A 834 27.88 0.94 -27.57
N GLY A 835 28.84 0.26 -26.95
CA GLY A 835 29.88 0.80 -26.10
C GLY A 835 30.33 -0.24 -25.09
N LYS A 836 31.47 0.03 -24.45
CA LYS A 836 32.01 -0.82 -23.39
C LYS A 836 31.75 -0.21 -22.03
N VAL A 837 31.21 -1.02 -21.12
CA VAL A 837 30.82 -0.62 -19.76
C VAL A 837 31.61 -1.44 -18.75
N VAL A 838 32.21 -0.78 -17.77
CA VAL A 838 32.69 -1.42 -16.53
C VAL A 838 31.67 -1.14 -15.45
N ILE A 839 31.24 -2.17 -14.71
CA ILE A 839 30.26 -2.04 -13.62
C ILE A 839 30.74 -2.73 -12.37
N GLY A 840 30.56 -2.09 -11.20
CA GLY A 840 30.91 -2.62 -9.88
C GLY A 840 30.10 -1.99 -8.75
N THR A 841 29.98 -2.71 -7.64
CA THR A 841 29.45 -2.17 -6.38
C THR A 841 30.60 -1.59 -5.57
N VAL A 842 30.43 -0.39 -5.04
CA VAL A 842 31.49 0.35 -4.33
C VAL A 842 31.94 -0.35 -3.05
N LYS A 843 33.10 0.07 -2.54
CA LYS A 843 33.72 -0.48 -1.32
C LYS A 843 32.76 -0.43 -0.12
N GLY A 844 32.77 -1.51 0.67
CA GLY A 844 31.91 -1.66 1.85
C GLY A 844 30.48 -2.07 1.53
N ASP A 845 30.15 -2.22 0.24
CA ASP A 845 28.82 -2.61 -0.18
C ASP A 845 28.86 -3.97 -0.93
N LEU A 846 28.13 -4.95 -0.39
CA LEU A 846 28.14 -6.33 -0.92
C LEU A 846 26.89 -6.67 -1.75
N HIS A 847 26.00 -5.71 -1.94
CA HIS A 847 24.79 -5.93 -2.72
C HIS A 847 25.09 -6.01 -4.22
N ASP A 848 24.65 -7.09 -4.86
CA ASP A 848 24.94 -7.37 -6.25
C ASP A 848 23.72 -7.44 -7.16
N ILE A 849 22.51 -7.64 -6.61
CA ILE A 849 21.28 -7.91 -7.36
C ILE A 849 20.97 -6.78 -8.34
N GLY A 850 20.85 -5.56 -7.85
CA GLY A 850 20.56 -4.40 -8.70
C GLY A 850 21.63 -4.17 -9.76
N LYS A 851 22.89 -4.28 -9.38
CA LYS A 851 24.05 -4.18 -10.27
C LYS A 851 24.03 -5.25 -11.35
N ASN A 852 23.78 -6.52 -11.00
CA ASN A 852 23.75 -7.64 -11.93
C ASN A 852 22.59 -7.51 -12.92
N LEU A 853 21.45 -7.00 -12.45
CA LEU A 853 20.30 -6.70 -13.31
C LEU A 853 20.64 -5.59 -14.33
N VAL A 854 21.28 -4.50 -13.90
CA VAL A 854 21.77 -3.43 -14.80
C VAL A 854 22.77 -3.99 -15.79
N ALA A 855 23.73 -4.81 -15.35
CA ALA A 855 24.70 -5.46 -16.22
C ALA A 855 24.04 -6.32 -17.31
N SER A 856 23.08 -7.17 -16.93
CA SER A 856 22.35 -8.05 -17.85
C SER A 856 21.50 -7.24 -18.85
N MET A 857 20.87 -6.14 -18.40
CA MET A 857 20.10 -5.27 -19.29
C MET A 857 20.98 -4.54 -20.30
N LEU A 858 22.15 -4.04 -19.88
CA LEU A 858 23.13 -3.41 -20.78
C LEU A 858 23.68 -4.42 -21.78
N GLU A 859 24.06 -5.64 -21.35
CA GLU A 859 24.49 -6.73 -22.25
C GLU A 859 23.40 -7.08 -23.26
N GLY A 860 22.16 -7.26 -22.76
CA GLY A 860 21.00 -7.55 -23.60
C GLY A 860 20.70 -6.45 -24.63
N CYS A 861 21.06 -5.22 -24.35
CA CYS A 861 20.89 -4.09 -25.27
C CYS A 861 22.10 -3.85 -26.18
N GLY A 862 23.11 -4.70 -26.14
CA GLY A 862 24.25 -4.67 -27.09
C GLY A 862 25.49 -3.93 -26.59
N PHE A 863 25.61 -3.63 -25.29
CA PHE A 863 26.85 -3.15 -24.69
C PHE A 863 27.78 -4.32 -24.37
N GLU A 864 29.10 -4.07 -24.40
CA GLU A 864 30.09 -4.97 -23.84
C GLU A 864 30.26 -4.65 -22.35
N VAL A 865 29.86 -5.54 -21.46
CA VAL A 865 29.88 -5.28 -20.01
C VAL A 865 30.97 -6.07 -19.34
N VAL A 866 31.78 -5.40 -18.52
CA VAL A 866 32.81 -6.00 -17.65
C VAL A 866 32.35 -5.77 -16.21
N ASN A 867 31.77 -6.79 -15.58
CA ASN A 867 31.37 -6.78 -14.19
C ASN A 867 32.58 -7.10 -13.29
N ILE A 868 32.97 -6.14 -12.45
CA ILE A 868 34.17 -6.27 -11.60
C ILE A 868 33.83 -6.63 -10.14
N GLY A 869 32.56 -7.02 -9.88
CA GLY A 869 32.14 -7.59 -8.61
C GLY A 869 31.56 -6.57 -7.64
N ILE A 870 31.67 -6.90 -6.37
CA ILE A 870 31.17 -6.15 -5.20
C ILE A 870 32.35 -5.73 -4.33
N ASP A 871 32.14 -4.85 -3.36
CA ASP A 871 33.18 -4.33 -2.44
C ASP A 871 34.41 -3.81 -3.20
N VAL A 872 34.19 -3.09 -4.27
CA VAL A 872 35.24 -2.68 -5.19
C VAL A 872 35.89 -1.38 -4.72
N SER A 873 37.19 -1.44 -4.38
CA SER A 873 37.96 -0.26 -3.98
C SER A 873 38.17 0.71 -5.15
N ALA A 874 38.39 2.00 -4.85
CA ALA A 874 38.72 3.01 -5.85
C ALA A 874 39.91 2.63 -6.73
N ASP A 875 40.98 2.02 -6.18
CA ASP A 875 42.13 1.54 -6.94
C ASP A 875 41.77 0.43 -7.94
N THR A 876 40.83 -0.45 -7.57
CA THR A 876 40.33 -1.52 -8.44
C THR A 876 39.51 -0.94 -9.59
N PHE A 877 38.67 0.06 -9.34
CA PHE A 877 37.94 0.79 -10.41
C PHE A 877 38.92 1.48 -11.36
N ILE A 878 39.94 2.18 -10.85
CA ILE A 878 40.99 2.81 -11.66
C ILE A 878 41.73 1.78 -12.53
N LYS A 879 42.09 0.65 -11.96
CA LYS A 879 42.74 -0.45 -12.67
C LYS A 879 41.84 -0.98 -13.79
N ALA A 880 40.56 -1.22 -13.48
CA ALA A 880 39.60 -1.73 -14.45
C ALA A 880 39.36 -0.75 -15.62
N VAL A 881 39.28 0.57 -15.34
CA VAL A 881 39.18 1.62 -16.37
C VAL A 881 40.41 1.61 -17.28
N ARG A 882 41.63 1.53 -16.72
CA ARG A 882 42.87 1.49 -17.51
C ARG A 882 43.03 0.23 -18.38
N GLU A 883 42.68 -0.93 -17.84
CA GLU A 883 42.80 -2.20 -18.52
C GLU A 883 41.75 -2.40 -19.61
N ASN A 884 40.52 -1.97 -19.34
CA ASN A 884 39.38 -2.21 -20.23
C ASN A 884 39.05 -1.03 -21.15
N GLN A 885 39.52 0.18 -20.84
CA GLN A 885 39.23 1.42 -21.58
C GLN A 885 37.72 1.56 -21.89
N PRO A 886 36.83 1.52 -20.88
CA PRO A 886 35.40 1.57 -21.10
C PRO A 886 34.94 2.97 -21.52
N ASP A 887 33.84 3.04 -22.28
CA ASP A 887 33.14 4.29 -22.56
C ASP A 887 32.39 4.79 -21.31
N ILE A 888 31.87 3.85 -20.49
CA ILE A 888 31.10 4.15 -19.26
C ILE A 888 31.62 3.34 -18.09
N LEU A 889 31.77 4.00 -16.95
CA LEU A 889 31.97 3.38 -15.64
C LEU A 889 30.65 3.49 -14.86
N CYS A 890 30.06 2.34 -14.51
CA CYS A 890 28.87 2.26 -13.67
C CYS A 890 29.22 1.89 -12.24
N MET A 891 28.70 2.64 -11.29
CA MET A 891 28.86 2.37 -9.86
C MET A 891 27.51 2.16 -9.19
N SER A 892 27.41 1.11 -8.34
CA SER A 892 26.24 0.79 -7.56
C SER A 892 26.50 0.89 -6.07
N ALA A 893 25.54 1.42 -5.29
CA ALA A 893 25.51 1.37 -3.83
C ALA A 893 24.08 1.16 -3.35
N LEU A 894 23.87 0.33 -2.33
CA LEU A 894 22.56 0.11 -1.72
C LEU A 894 22.44 0.73 -0.31
N LEU A 895 23.56 1.06 0.34
CA LEU A 895 23.58 1.66 1.66
C LEU A 895 23.91 3.14 1.59
N THR A 896 23.25 3.96 2.41
CA THR A 896 23.58 5.40 2.54
C THR A 896 24.99 5.61 3.05
N THR A 897 25.50 4.70 3.88
CA THR A 897 26.86 4.70 4.41
C THR A 897 27.91 4.42 3.35
N THR A 898 27.59 3.71 2.28
CA THR A 898 28.54 3.31 1.22
C THR A 898 28.49 4.22 -0.01
N MET A 899 27.38 4.94 -0.25
CA MET A 899 27.28 5.83 -1.43
C MET A 899 28.37 6.91 -1.48
N GLY A 900 28.92 7.33 -0.35
CA GLY A 900 30.07 8.27 -0.29
C GLY A 900 31.32 7.76 -1.01
N TYR A 901 31.51 6.46 -1.13
CA TYR A 901 32.64 5.87 -1.88
C TYR A 901 32.54 6.11 -3.40
N MET A 902 31.35 6.40 -3.95
CA MET A 902 31.21 6.83 -5.35
C MET A 902 31.99 8.12 -5.61
N LYS A 903 31.92 9.07 -4.67
CA LYS A 903 32.70 10.31 -4.76
C LYS A 903 34.20 10.03 -4.67
N GLU A 904 34.61 9.12 -3.77
CA GLU A 904 36.02 8.73 -3.65
C GLU A 904 36.58 8.15 -4.95
N VAL A 905 35.79 7.33 -5.67
CA VAL A 905 36.16 6.78 -6.97
C VAL A 905 36.31 7.88 -8.01
N ILE A 906 35.37 8.84 -8.07
CA ILE A 906 35.44 9.98 -9.01
C ILE A 906 36.68 10.83 -8.73
N ASP A 907 36.96 11.16 -7.46
CA ASP A 907 38.15 11.91 -7.06
C ASP A 907 39.44 11.13 -7.37
N ALA A 908 39.41 9.81 -7.30
CA ALA A 908 40.52 8.96 -7.70
C ALA A 908 40.75 8.95 -9.21
N LEU A 909 39.66 8.96 -10.02
CA LEU A 909 39.76 9.12 -11.49
C LEU A 909 40.38 10.47 -11.86
N GLU A 910 40.01 11.55 -11.17
CA GLU A 910 40.59 12.88 -11.36
C GLU A 910 42.07 12.90 -10.98
N ARG A 911 42.44 12.37 -9.80
CA ARG A 911 43.86 12.27 -9.35
C ARG A 911 44.68 11.41 -10.31
N ALA A 912 44.09 10.41 -10.93
CA ALA A 912 44.77 9.57 -11.90
C ALA A 912 44.84 10.16 -13.32
N GLY A 913 44.21 11.34 -13.57
CA GLY A 913 44.14 12.03 -14.85
C GLY A 913 43.37 11.29 -15.95
N ILE A 914 42.39 10.48 -15.57
CA ILE A 914 41.58 9.67 -16.50
C ILE A 914 40.08 9.95 -16.41
N ARG A 915 39.62 10.90 -15.57
CA ARG A 915 38.19 11.25 -15.40
C ARG A 915 37.50 11.63 -16.72
N ASP A 916 38.20 12.38 -17.58
CA ASP A 916 37.65 12.83 -18.88
C ASP A 916 37.65 11.73 -19.96
N GLN A 917 38.25 10.56 -19.67
CA GLN A 917 38.34 9.46 -20.61
C GLN A 917 37.17 8.49 -20.52
N VAL A 918 36.32 8.61 -19.48
CA VAL A 918 35.22 7.71 -19.19
C VAL A 918 34.01 8.48 -18.67
N LYS A 919 32.81 8.13 -19.14
CA LYS A 919 31.56 8.63 -18.57
C LYS A 919 31.26 7.87 -17.29
N VAL A 920 30.87 8.57 -16.22
CA VAL A 920 30.55 7.97 -14.93
C VAL A 920 29.04 7.99 -14.74
N MET A 921 28.44 6.81 -14.55
CA MET A 921 27.03 6.62 -14.25
C MET A 921 26.87 5.97 -12.89
N VAL A 922 25.95 6.49 -12.07
CA VAL A 922 25.70 5.99 -10.72
C VAL A 922 24.24 5.56 -10.56
N GLY A 923 23.99 4.62 -9.65
CA GLY A 923 22.66 4.12 -9.32
C GLY A 923 22.67 3.28 -8.04
N GLY A 924 21.47 2.95 -7.57
CA GLY A 924 21.22 2.22 -6.32
C GLY A 924 20.14 2.89 -5.49
N ALA A 925 19.50 2.17 -4.58
CA ALA A 925 18.31 2.64 -3.88
C ALA A 925 18.47 3.98 -3.14
N PRO A 926 19.59 4.28 -2.44
CA PRO A 926 19.76 5.57 -1.76
C PRO A 926 20.29 6.68 -2.67
N VAL A 927 20.72 6.34 -3.91
CA VAL A 927 21.30 7.31 -4.84
C VAL A 927 20.22 8.14 -5.49
N THR A 928 20.39 9.44 -5.55
CA THR A 928 19.46 10.39 -6.17
C THR A 928 20.16 11.19 -7.28
N GLN A 929 19.37 11.81 -8.16
CA GLN A 929 19.93 12.75 -9.16
C GLN A 929 20.71 13.88 -8.50
N GLY A 930 20.19 14.44 -7.40
CA GLY A 930 20.89 15.51 -6.67
C GLY A 930 22.26 15.07 -6.13
N PHE A 931 22.36 13.85 -5.60
CA PHE A 931 23.65 13.29 -5.17
C PHE A 931 24.59 13.03 -6.37
N ALA A 932 24.09 12.50 -7.46
CA ALA A 932 24.89 12.29 -8.67
C ALA A 932 25.49 13.60 -9.20
N ASP A 933 24.68 14.67 -9.22
CA ASP A 933 25.14 16.02 -9.61
C ASP A 933 26.18 16.58 -8.64
N GLU A 934 25.99 16.38 -7.33
CA GLU A 934 26.90 16.82 -6.26
C GLU A 934 28.28 16.16 -6.37
N ILE A 935 28.32 14.84 -6.65
CA ILE A 935 29.60 14.11 -6.75
C ILE A 935 30.27 14.26 -8.12
N GLY A 936 29.60 14.89 -9.10
CA GLY A 936 30.10 15.08 -10.45
C GLY A 936 30.02 13.85 -11.37
N ALA A 937 29.02 13.02 -11.19
CA ALA A 937 28.71 11.92 -12.12
C ALA A 937 28.09 12.47 -13.42
N ASP A 938 28.31 11.77 -14.56
CA ASP A 938 27.77 12.17 -15.87
C ASP A 938 26.32 11.71 -16.05
N GLY A 939 25.85 10.74 -15.28
CA GLY A 939 24.50 10.21 -15.37
C GLY A 939 24.07 9.47 -14.10
N TYR A 940 22.75 9.42 -13.93
CA TYR A 940 22.08 8.70 -12.84
C TYR A 940 20.94 7.83 -13.41
N SER A 941 20.72 6.69 -12.81
CA SER A 941 19.54 5.88 -13.08
C SER A 941 18.95 5.30 -11.80
N ASP A 942 17.64 5.38 -11.69
CA ASP A 942 16.84 4.88 -10.58
C ASP A 942 16.45 3.39 -10.74
N ASN A 943 16.60 2.83 -11.93
CA ASN A 943 16.27 1.45 -12.23
C ASN A 943 17.06 0.91 -13.43
N ALA A 944 17.03 -0.40 -13.63
CA ALA A 944 17.82 -1.07 -14.65
C ALA A 944 17.41 -0.71 -16.10
N ASN A 945 16.16 -0.37 -16.34
CA ASN A 945 15.71 0.03 -17.69
C ASN A 945 16.13 1.47 -18.01
N SER A 946 16.00 2.39 -17.05
CA SER A 946 16.49 3.77 -17.20
C SER A 946 18.00 3.80 -17.35
N ALA A 947 18.76 2.87 -16.74
CA ALA A 947 20.21 2.73 -16.89
C ALA A 947 20.62 2.54 -18.36
N VAL A 948 19.90 1.71 -19.11
CA VAL A 948 20.15 1.52 -20.54
C VAL A 948 19.90 2.81 -21.34
N THR A 949 18.85 3.53 -21.01
CA THR A 949 18.50 4.81 -21.67
C THR A 949 19.57 5.85 -21.38
N VAL A 950 19.98 6.02 -20.13
CA VAL A 950 21.05 6.94 -19.72
C VAL A 950 22.37 6.57 -20.39
N ALA A 951 22.74 5.28 -20.43
CA ALA A 951 23.96 4.84 -21.09
C ALA A 951 23.98 5.19 -22.59
N LYS A 952 22.87 5.02 -23.29
CA LYS A 952 22.72 5.43 -24.70
C LYS A 952 22.82 6.95 -24.88
N GLN A 953 22.22 7.72 -23.98
CA GLN A 953 22.31 9.20 -23.97
C GLN A 953 23.74 9.67 -23.79
N LEU A 954 24.47 9.13 -22.80
CA LEU A 954 25.85 9.49 -22.51
C LEU A 954 26.78 9.27 -23.70
N LEU A 955 26.46 8.31 -24.56
CA LEU A 955 27.23 8.00 -25.76
C LEU A 955 26.65 8.62 -27.06
N GLY A 956 25.57 9.41 -26.97
CA GLY A 956 24.92 10.03 -28.14
C GLY A 956 24.31 9.02 -29.11
N LYS A 957 23.81 7.89 -28.60
CA LYS A 957 23.25 6.75 -29.36
C LYS A 957 21.75 6.54 -29.15
N LEU A 958 21.08 7.57 -28.68
CA LEU A 958 19.61 7.61 -28.60
C LEU A 958 19.01 7.92 -29.97
#